data_6a48c96c8bb335860e0ad1a9396b9d99
#
_entry.id   6a48c96c8bb335860e0ad1a9396b9d99
#
_cell.length_a   1.000
_cell.length_b   1.000
_cell.length_c   1.000
_cell.angle_alpha   90.00
_cell.angle_beta   90.00
_cell.angle_gamma   90.00
#
_symmetry.space_group_name_H-M   'P 1'
#
loop_
_entity.id
_entity.type
_entity.pdbx_description
1 polymer ?
#
loop_
_entity_poly.entity_id
_entity_poly.type
_entity_poly.pdbx_seq_one_letter_code
_entity_poly.pdbx_strand_id
1 'polypeptide(L)'
;MVRAGVILSVIRGDARTNLRVPVQSRRIKLLLSALSLIIKHMSHILVNVAWPYANGPRHIGHVAGFGVPSDVYARYQRMKGNDVLMVSGTDEHGTPILVEADKEGVSAQELANRYNRVIAKDLCDLGLSYDLFTRTTTTNHEHVVQELFKQCLKNGYIYKGTQKVAISPSSGRTLPDRYIEGTCPICGADGARGDQCDNCGNELDPDELINPVSKINGETPRFEETEHFFLDLPALAEANLAWLKTREGWRTNVINFSLGLFKEVKPRAITRDIDWGIPVPVKGWIDNPNKKLYVWFDAVIGYLSASIEWARRKGDPEAWRAWWNDPQTPGYYFMGKDNITFHSQIWPSEMIAYNGAGSKGGETGKLGPLNLPEQVVASEFMTMEGKKFSSSRGIVIYVKDILSRYPVDAVRYYISVAGPETSDSDFTWAEFVRHNNEELASSWGNLVNRVANLIYKNFGAIPELDEDSMTSEDRALLEETAAAFDVVGGLIERHHQKNALNEAMRVVGDINKYISATEPWKIKDDEKHLATVLHVAAQAVADANHLLAPFLPHSAQKVWEALGGKGTFSPLPHIEEVEDLDNPDFHYPVITGDYKLGVNVHPWKSEAIDTGAPVAKPKPIFAKIPQEAVQEELDRFEEQLSQRKAAEAERLAKAKAQLAEEEAADKPAKTAE
;
A
#
# COMPACT_ATOMS: atom_id res chain seq x y z
N MET A 1 25.66 -4.77 -29.37
CA MET A 1 24.39 -5.51 -29.48
C MET A 1 24.52 -7.01 -29.77
N VAL A 2 25.41 -7.47 -30.67
CA VAL A 2 25.57 -8.94 -30.96
C VAL A 2 26.12 -9.74 -29.78
N ARG A 3 26.92 -9.15 -28.86
CA ARG A 3 27.49 -9.86 -27.70
C ARG A 3 26.51 -10.10 -26.53
N ALA A 4 25.49 -9.32 -26.41
CA ALA A 4 24.48 -9.51 -25.37
C ALA A 4 23.47 -10.62 -25.70
N GLY A 5 23.12 -10.79 -26.98
CA GLY A 5 22.22 -11.85 -27.42
C GLY A 5 22.77 -13.27 -27.26
N VAL A 6 24.11 -13.44 -27.35
CA VAL A 6 24.76 -14.74 -27.15
C VAL A 6 24.77 -15.17 -25.68
N ILE A 7 24.87 -14.23 -24.76
CA ILE A 7 24.85 -14.50 -23.32
C ILE A 7 23.44 -14.94 -22.86
N LEU A 8 22.38 -14.30 -23.37
CA LEU A 8 20.99 -14.67 -23.07
C LEU A 8 20.59 -16.06 -23.62
N SER A 9 21.14 -16.50 -24.76
CA SER A 9 20.85 -17.84 -25.32
C SER A 9 21.50 -18.99 -24.54
N VAL A 10 22.63 -18.71 -23.87
CA VAL A 10 23.34 -19.71 -23.03
C VAL A 10 22.59 -19.86 -21.66
N ILE A 11 21.95 -18.83 -21.19
CA ILE A 11 21.16 -18.85 -19.92
C ILE A 11 19.84 -19.62 -20.10
N ARG A 12 19.26 -19.63 -21.32
CA ARG A 12 17.96 -20.29 -21.59
C ARG A 12 18.06 -21.80 -21.90
N GLY A 13 19.23 -22.41 -21.85
CA GLY A 13 19.38 -23.87 -22.00
C GLY A 13 19.02 -24.43 -23.40
N ASP A 14 19.05 -23.61 -24.45
CA ASP A 14 18.72 -24.03 -25.80
C ASP A 14 19.85 -24.89 -26.39
N ALA A 15 19.64 -26.23 -26.40
CA ALA A 15 20.61 -27.28 -26.71
C ALA A 15 20.92 -27.42 -28.22
N ARG A 16 20.88 -26.37 -29.03
CA ARG A 16 21.12 -26.46 -30.49
C ARG A 16 22.08 -25.45 -31.09
N THR A 17 23.06 -24.96 -30.34
CA THR A 17 24.17 -24.21 -30.97
C THR A 17 25.50 -24.76 -30.56
N ASN A 18 26.10 -25.55 -31.50
CA ASN A 18 27.49 -26.04 -31.44
C ASN A 18 28.48 -24.87 -31.66
N LEU A 19 28.58 -23.92 -30.74
CA LEU A 19 29.63 -22.91 -30.73
C LEU A 19 30.58 -23.20 -29.56
N ARG A 20 31.70 -23.86 -29.89
CA ARG A 20 32.84 -23.99 -28.97
C ARG A 20 33.52 -22.63 -28.82
N VAL A 21 33.17 -21.87 -27.79
CA VAL A 21 33.90 -20.69 -27.35
C VAL A 21 35.00 -21.13 -26.37
N PRO A 22 36.27 -20.82 -26.60
CA PRO A 22 37.33 -21.17 -25.65
C PRO A 22 37.20 -20.33 -24.40
N VAL A 23 36.71 -20.92 -23.32
CA VAL A 23 36.61 -20.28 -21.99
C VAL A 23 37.95 -20.38 -21.30
N GLN A 24 38.90 -19.52 -21.66
CA GLN A 24 40.22 -19.47 -20.99
C GLN A 24 40.50 -18.17 -20.23
N SER A 25 39.52 -17.46 -19.73
CA SER A 25 39.77 -16.35 -18.85
C SER A 25 39.22 -16.64 -17.44
N ARG A 26 40.11 -16.70 -16.47
CA ARG A 26 39.77 -16.78 -15.02
C ARG A 26 38.73 -15.72 -14.62
N ARG A 27 38.70 -14.56 -15.29
CA ARG A 27 37.70 -13.46 -15.08
C ARG A 27 36.30 -13.87 -15.52
N ILE A 28 36.14 -14.59 -16.63
CA ILE A 28 34.79 -15.02 -17.09
C ILE A 28 34.24 -16.11 -16.16
N LYS A 29 35.08 -17.02 -15.68
CA LYS A 29 34.67 -18.02 -14.67
C LYS A 29 34.31 -17.39 -13.32
N LEU A 30 35.05 -16.39 -12.89
CA LEU A 30 34.71 -15.60 -11.67
C LEU A 30 33.44 -14.80 -11.86
N LEU A 31 33.22 -14.15 -13.00
CA LEU A 31 31.97 -13.45 -13.32
C LEU A 31 30.78 -14.41 -13.40
N LEU A 32 30.93 -15.57 -14.03
CA LEU A 32 29.87 -16.58 -14.09
C LEU A 32 29.58 -17.22 -12.73
N SER A 33 30.61 -17.44 -11.88
CA SER A 33 30.40 -17.93 -10.52
C SER A 33 29.81 -16.86 -9.60
N ALA A 34 30.19 -15.61 -9.76
CA ALA A 34 29.60 -14.47 -9.03
C ALA A 34 28.13 -14.23 -9.49
N LEU A 35 27.85 -14.28 -10.81
CA LEU A 35 26.47 -14.25 -11.32
C LEU A 35 25.64 -15.44 -10.82
N SER A 36 26.22 -16.64 -10.80
CA SER A 36 25.55 -17.84 -10.28
C SER A 36 25.31 -17.80 -8.78
N LEU A 37 26.19 -17.15 -8.01
CA LEU A 37 26.01 -16.88 -6.58
C LEU A 37 24.95 -15.80 -6.34
N ILE A 38 24.93 -14.75 -7.14
CA ILE A 38 23.90 -13.67 -7.09
C ILE A 38 22.54 -14.25 -7.46
N ILE A 39 22.43 -15.03 -8.52
CA ILE A 39 21.18 -15.68 -8.96
C ILE A 39 20.69 -16.72 -7.93
N LYS A 40 21.59 -17.37 -7.19
CA LYS A 40 21.25 -18.33 -6.14
C LYS A 40 20.69 -17.70 -4.85
N HIS A 41 20.77 -16.39 -4.68
CA HIS A 41 20.36 -15.66 -3.46
C HIS A 41 19.24 -14.65 -3.68
N MET A 42 18.77 -14.44 -4.91
CA MET A 42 17.61 -13.59 -5.18
C MET A 42 16.32 -14.39 -4.89
N SER A 43 15.62 -14.02 -3.83
CA SER A 43 14.27 -14.53 -3.54
C SER A 43 13.25 -13.60 -4.16
N HIS A 44 12.17 -14.15 -4.74
CA HIS A 44 11.02 -13.34 -5.12
C HIS A 44 10.23 -12.98 -3.87
N ILE A 45 9.77 -11.74 -3.78
CA ILE A 45 8.93 -11.24 -2.70
C ILE A 45 7.71 -10.55 -3.30
N LEU A 46 6.53 -11.02 -2.96
CA LEU A 46 5.28 -10.40 -3.37
C LEU A 46 4.79 -9.44 -2.28
N VAL A 47 4.59 -8.17 -2.64
CA VAL A 47 4.06 -7.14 -1.75
C VAL A 47 2.72 -6.67 -2.28
N ASN A 48 1.65 -7.10 -1.63
CA ASN A 48 0.28 -6.79 -1.96
C ASN A 48 -0.24 -5.67 -1.06
N VAL A 49 -0.72 -4.61 -1.64
CA VAL A 49 -1.19 -3.43 -0.89
C VAL A 49 -2.69 -3.28 -1.07
N ALA A 50 -3.44 -3.16 0.03
CA ALA A 50 -4.89 -3.09 0.01
C ALA A 50 -5.41 -2.04 -0.98
N TRP A 51 -6.43 -2.42 -1.73
CA TRP A 51 -7.03 -1.63 -2.79
C TRP A 51 -7.97 -0.57 -2.23
N PRO A 52 -7.68 0.73 -2.42
CA PRO A 52 -8.58 1.80 -2.00
C PRO A 52 -9.79 1.92 -2.95
N TYR A 53 -10.99 2.11 -2.39
CA TYR A 53 -12.19 2.42 -3.17
C TYR A 53 -12.04 3.74 -3.94
N ALA A 54 -12.41 3.76 -5.22
CA ALA A 54 -12.41 4.96 -6.06
C ALA A 54 -13.65 5.85 -5.83
N ASN A 55 -13.96 6.16 -4.57
CA ASN A 55 -15.12 6.96 -4.13
C ASN A 55 -14.73 8.28 -3.46
N GLY A 56 -13.47 8.68 -3.51
CA GLY A 56 -12.96 9.91 -2.91
C GLY A 56 -11.44 9.93 -2.83
N PRO A 57 -10.81 11.09 -2.56
CA PRO A 57 -9.38 11.20 -2.38
C PRO A 57 -8.93 10.49 -1.10
N ARG A 58 -7.65 10.10 -1.04
CA ARG A 58 -7.09 9.42 0.15
C ARG A 58 -6.63 10.44 1.20
N HIS A 59 -6.82 10.08 2.46
CA HIS A 59 -6.32 10.85 3.60
C HIS A 59 -5.13 10.16 4.28
N ILE A 60 -4.42 10.89 5.13
CA ILE A 60 -3.20 10.38 5.78
C ILE A 60 -3.43 9.11 6.60
N GLY A 61 -4.61 8.92 7.20
CA GLY A 61 -4.94 7.68 7.90
C GLY A 61 -4.97 6.44 7.01
N HIS A 62 -5.38 6.58 5.73
CA HIS A 62 -5.30 5.48 4.76
C HIS A 62 -3.85 5.11 4.47
N VAL A 63 -3.02 6.10 4.10
CA VAL A 63 -1.63 5.84 3.70
C VAL A 63 -0.73 5.49 4.89
N ALA A 64 -1.14 5.83 6.11
CA ALA A 64 -0.51 5.33 7.33
C ALA A 64 -0.84 3.85 7.60
N GLY A 65 -2.02 3.39 7.17
CA GLY A 65 -2.43 2.00 7.30
C GLY A 65 -1.76 1.08 6.29
N PHE A 66 -1.91 1.36 5.00
CA PHE A 66 -1.43 0.47 3.95
C PHE A 66 -0.22 1.01 3.16
N GLY A 67 -0.10 2.34 2.97
CA GLY A 67 0.77 2.93 1.96
C GLY A 67 2.24 3.00 2.38
N VAL A 68 2.60 3.89 3.30
CA VAL A 68 4.00 4.08 3.72
C VAL A 68 4.62 2.79 4.28
N PRO A 69 3.92 1.99 5.13
CA PRO A 69 4.50 0.75 5.64
C PRO A 69 4.86 -0.26 4.55
N SER A 70 4.03 -0.42 3.52
CA SER A 70 4.31 -1.34 2.41
C SER A 70 5.50 -0.87 1.56
N ASP A 71 5.60 0.43 1.31
CA ASP A 71 6.68 1.01 0.52
C ASP A 71 8.04 0.92 1.25
N VAL A 72 8.08 1.19 2.55
CA VAL A 72 9.30 1.00 3.37
C VAL A 72 9.77 -0.44 3.28
N TYR A 73 8.87 -1.41 3.40
CA TYR A 73 9.20 -2.83 3.30
C TYR A 73 9.69 -3.20 1.89
N ALA A 74 8.99 -2.76 0.83
CA ALA A 74 9.37 -3.07 -0.55
C ALA A 74 10.74 -2.47 -0.92
N ARG A 75 11.01 -1.20 -0.55
CA ARG A 75 12.31 -0.55 -0.76
C ARG A 75 13.44 -1.30 -0.05
N TYR A 76 13.26 -1.63 1.21
CA TYR A 76 14.21 -2.42 1.97
C TYR A 76 14.51 -3.78 1.30
N GLN A 77 13.47 -4.51 0.88
CA GLN A 77 13.63 -5.82 0.25
C GLN A 77 14.39 -5.73 -1.08
N ARG A 78 14.14 -4.67 -1.88
CA ARG A 78 14.93 -4.41 -3.10
C ARG A 78 16.39 -4.08 -2.79
N MET A 79 16.65 -3.26 -1.76
CA MET A 79 18.01 -2.97 -1.30
C MET A 79 18.73 -4.22 -0.75
N LYS A 80 17.99 -5.13 -0.12
CA LYS A 80 18.51 -6.43 0.34
C LYS A 80 18.88 -7.36 -0.81
N GLY A 81 18.40 -7.09 -2.02
CA GLY A 81 18.72 -7.86 -3.23
C GLY A 81 17.63 -8.84 -3.64
N ASN A 82 16.45 -8.74 -3.07
CA ASN A 82 15.30 -9.54 -3.48
C ASN A 82 14.62 -8.94 -4.72
N ASP A 83 14.02 -9.81 -5.53
CA ASP A 83 13.18 -9.42 -6.66
C ASP A 83 11.74 -9.19 -6.17
N VAL A 84 11.38 -7.93 -6.02
CA VAL A 84 10.11 -7.52 -5.41
C VAL A 84 9.10 -7.18 -6.49
N LEU A 85 7.90 -7.74 -6.38
CA LEU A 85 6.72 -7.31 -7.12
C LEU A 85 5.73 -6.66 -6.16
N MET A 86 5.64 -5.33 -6.18
CA MET A 86 4.72 -4.55 -5.36
C MET A 86 3.52 -4.10 -6.20
N VAL A 87 2.33 -4.60 -5.88
CA VAL A 87 1.11 -4.34 -6.65
C VAL A 87 -0.03 -3.82 -5.80
N SER A 88 -0.87 -3.00 -6.42
CA SER A 88 -2.16 -2.51 -5.91
C SER A 88 -2.99 -1.92 -7.06
N GLY A 89 -4.09 -1.26 -6.72
CA GLY A 89 -4.93 -0.53 -7.65
C GLY A 89 -6.11 0.11 -6.95
N THR A 90 -6.99 0.75 -7.71
CA THR A 90 -8.28 1.23 -7.20
C THR A 90 -9.34 0.14 -7.29
N ASP A 91 -10.02 -0.09 -6.16
CA ASP A 91 -11.25 -0.87 -6.11
C ASP A 91 -12.41 0.02 -6.61
N GLU A 92 -12.98 -0.35 -7.75
CA GLU A 92 -13.93 0.49 -8.48
C GLU A 92 -15.33 -0.12 -8.59
N HIS A 93 -15.50 -1.35 -8.16
CA HIS A 93 -16.78 -2.02 -8.14
C HIS A 93 -17.50 -1.85 -6.80
N GLY A 94 -18.75 -2.29 -6.77
CA GLY A 94 -19.54 -2.37 -5.56
C GLY A 94 -20.23 -1.08 -5.13
N THR A 95 -20.96 -1.22 -4.05
CA THR A 95 -21.88 -0.23 -3.53
C THR A 95 -21.26 1.09 -3.07
N PRO A 96 -20.01 1.16 -2.57
CA PRO A 96 -19.41 2.45 -2.22
C PRO A 96 -19.29 3.41 -3.39
N ILE A 97 -19.05 2.89 -4.60
CA ILE A 97 -18.98 3.70 -5.82
C ILE A 97 -20.37 4.16 -6.23
N LEU A 98 -21.34 3.23 -6.24
CA LEU A 98 -22.72 3.55 -6.60
C LEU A 98 -23.34 4.62 -5.67
N VAL A 99 -23.17 4.48 -4.36
CA VAL A 99 -23.67 5.45 -3.37
C VAL A 99 -23.14 6.85 -3.64
N GLU A 100 -21.84 6.98 -3.93
CA GLU A 100 -21.25 8.28 -4.15
C GLU A 100 -21.59 8.83 -5.56
N ALA A 101 -21.67 7.97 -6.58
CA ALA A 101 -22.13 8.34 -7.92
C ALA A 101 -23.57 8.86 -7.91
N ASP A 102 -24.49 8.16 -7.20
CA ASP A 102 -25.87 8.59 -7.01
C ASP A 102 -25.96 9.98 -6.33
N LYS A 103 -25.13 10.22 -5.29
CA LYS A 103 -25.11 11.52 -4.60
C LYS A 103 -24.62 12.66 -5.49
N GLU A 104 -23.65 12.38 -6.37
CA GLU A 104 -23.08 13.38 -7.27
C GLU A 104 -23.86 13.50 -8.60
N GLY A 105 -24.81 12.59 -8.88
CA GLY A 105 -25.59 12.58 -10.11
C GLY A 105 -24.76 12.23 -11.37
N VAL A 106 -23.71 11.40 -11.20
CA VAL A 106 -22.84 10.93 -12.28
C VAL A 106 -22.89 9.42 -12.40
N SER A 107 -22.37 8.86 -13.51
CA SER A 107 -22.24 7.41 -13.65
C SER A 107 -21.13 6.84 -12.73
N ALA A 108 -21.27 5.57 -12.33
CA ALA A 108 -20.25 4.86 -11.55
C ALA A 108 -18.88 4.86 -12.28
N GLN A 109 -18.88 4.67 -13.60
CA GLN A 109 -17.68 4.70 -14.44
C GLN A 109 -16.98 6.07 -14.40
N GLU A 110 -17.74 7.16 -14.50
CA GLU A 110 -17.21 8.52 -14.45
C GLU A 110 -16.59 8.82 -13.08
N LEU A 111 -17.28 8.45 -12.00
CA LEU A 111 -16.79 8.60 -10.65
C LEU A 111 -15.48 7.83 -10.46
N ALA A 112 -15.46 6.55 -10.83
CA ALA A 112 -14.30 5.69 -10.73
C ALA A 112 -13.11 6.22 -11.53
N ASN A 113 -13.32 6.65 -12.79
CA ASN A 113 -12.28 7.25 -13.63
C ASN A 113 -11.66 8.50 -12.99
N ARG A 114 -12.47 9.36 -12.40
CA ARG A 114 -12.02 10.58 -11.73
C ARG A 114 -11.17 10.27 -10.50
N TYR A 115 -11.67 9.41 -9.61
CA TYR A 115 -10.97 9.13 -8.36
C TYR A 115 -9.78 8.17 -8.52
N ASN A 116 -9.78 7.29 -9.53
CA ASN A 116 -8.58 6.54 -9.89
C ASN A 116 -7.41 7.50 -10.19
N ARG A 117 -7.62 8.54 -11.03
CA ARG A 117 -6.59 9.54 -11.35
C ARG A 117 -6.11 10.32 -10.12
N VAL A 118 -7.04 10.72 -9.25
CA VAL A 118 -6.71 11.45 -8.01
C VAL A 118 -5.88 10.56 -7.08
N ILE A 119 -6.31 9.32 -6.86
CA ILE A 119 -5.64 8.38 -5.97
C ILE A 119 -4.25 8.01 -6.51
N ALA A 120 -4.15 7.68 -7.80
CA ALA A 120 -2.86 7.37 -8.43
C ALA A 120 -1.87 8.55 -8.26
N LYS A 121 -2.34 9.79 -8.47
CA LYS A 121 -1.48 10.96 -8.27
C LYS A 121 -1.06 11.12 -6.80
N ASP A 122 -1.98 11.01 -5.86
CA ASP A 122 -1.69 11.15 -4.43
C ASP A 122 -0.64 10.14 -3.95
N LEU A 123 -0.77 8.86 -4.37
CA LEU A 123 0.14 7.78 -3.98
C LEU A 123 1.52 7.90 -4.69
N CYS A 124 1.53 8.32 -5.96
CA CYS A 124 2.75 8.60 -6.69
C CYS A 124 3.52 9.79 -6.10
N ASP A 125 2.83 10.90 -5.80
CA ASP A 125 3.43 12.07 -5.17
C ASP A 125 3.98 11.75 -3.76
N LEU A 126 3.36 10.83 -3.03
CA LEU A 126 3.86 10.31 -1.76
C LEU A 126 5.09 9.41 -1.93
N GLY A 127 5.42 9.02 -3.16
CA GLY A 127 6.59 8.22 -3.49
C GLY A 127 6.42 6.72 -3.24
N LEU A 128 5.20 6.17 -3.30
CA LEU A 128 4.98 4.73 -3.12
C LEU A 128 5.44 3.96 -4.35
N SER A 129 6.47 3.13 -4.19
CA SER A 129 7.24 2.49 -5.26
C SER A 129 6.59 1.24 -5.83
N TYR A 130 5.35 1.35 -6.33
CA TYR A 130 4.65 0.26 -7.00
C TYR A 130 5.38 -0.17 -8.28
N ASP A 131 5.44 -1.48 -8.53
CA ASP A 131 5.77 -2.02 -9.85
C ASP A 131 4.57 -1.89 -10.80
N LEU A 132 3.36 -2.03 -10.24
CA LEU A 132 2.11 -1.65 -10.91
C LEU A 132 1.03 -1.26 -9.89
N PHE A 133 0.50 -0.05 -10.03
CA PHE A 133 -0.77 0.35 -9.44
C PHE A 133 -1.77 0.54 -10.59
N THR A 134 -2.84 -0.25 -10.61
CA THR A 134 -3.81 -0.31 -11.70
C THR A 134 -5.25 -0.09 -11.19
N ARG A 135 -6.25 -0.79 -11.73
CA ARG A 135 -7.68 -0.65 -11.39
C ARG A 135 -8.48 -1.92 -11.65
N THR A 136 -9.60 -2.12 -10.96
CA THR A 136 -10.45 -3.31 -11.13
C THR A 136 -11.36 -3.27 -12.36
N THR A 137 -11.58 -2.11 -12.99
CA THR A 137 -12.39 -1.99 -14.20
C THR A 137 -11.65 -2.30 -15.50
N THR A 138 -10.50 -2.97 -15.44
CA THR A 138 -9.79 -3.46 -16.63
C THR A 138 -10.36 -4.76 -17.13
N THR A 139 -10.31 -4.97 -18.45
CA THR A 139 -10.69 -6.25 -19.08
C THR A 139 -9.82 -7.41 -18.59
N ASN A 140 -8.53 -7.13 -18.32
CA ASN A 140 -7.63 -8.12 -17.70
C ASN A 140 -8.14 -8.58 -16.33
N HIS A 141 -8.57 -7.67 -15.47
CA HIS A 141 -9.11 -8.02 -14.15
C HIS A 141 -10.41 -8.84 -14.28
N GLU A 142 -11.34 -8.42 -15.13
CA GLU A 142 -12.58 -9.16 -15.40
C GLU A 142 -12.30 -10.61 -15.80
N HIS A 143 -11.37 -10.84 -16.73
CA HIS A 143 -11.01 -12.17 -17.19
C HIS A 143 -10.42 -13.05 -16.07
N VAL A 144 -9.56 -12.49 -15.22
CA VAL A 144 -8.94 -13.23 -14.10
C VAL A 144 -9.99 -13.60 -13.05
N VAL A 145 -10.86 -12.66 -12.68
CA VAL A 145 -11.94 -12.91 -11.71
C VAL A 145 -12.91 -13.98 -12.22
N GLN A 146 -13.32 -13.87 -13.47
CA GLN A 146 -14.18 -14.86 -14.09
C GLN A 146 -13.54 -16.25 -14.18
N GLU A 147 -12.22 -16.33 -14.34
CA GLU A 147 -11.48 -17.59 -14.33
C GLU A 147 -11.48 -18.24 -12.94
N LEU A 148 -11.22 -17.46 -11.88
CA LEU A 148 -11.29 -17.97 -10.52
C LEU A 148 -12.70 -18.46 -10.19
N PHE A 149 -13.72 -17.66 -10.52
CA PHE A 149 -15.11 -18.05 -10.32
C PHE A 149 -15.44 -19.38 -10.99
N LYS A 150 -15.10 -19.54 -12.29
CA LYS A 150 -15.37 -20.75 -13.06
C LYS A 150 -14.69 -21.99 -12.45
N GLN A 151 -13.43 -21.84 -12.02
CA GLN A 151 -12.71 -22.95 -11.41
C GLN A 151 -13.26 -23.32 -10.03
N CYS A 152 -13.58 -22.32 -9.18
CA CYS A 152 -14.21 -22.58 -7.88
C CYS A 152 -15.61 -23.21 -8.03
N LEU A 153 -16.39 -22.81 -9.05
CA LEU A 153 -17.67 -23.42 -9.39
C LEU A 153 -17.47 -24.88 -9.86
N LYS A 154 -16.49 -25.14 -10.72
CA LYS A 154 -16.15 -26.50 -11.19
C LYS A 154 -15.75 -27.41 -10.03
N ASN A 155 -14.98 -26.90 -9.06
CA ASN A 155 -14.57 -27.63 -7.87
C ASN A 155 -15.71 -27.78 -6.84
N GLY A 156 -16.89 -27.18 -7.07
CA GLY A 156 -18.07 -27.30 -6.22
C GLY A 156 -18.05 -26.42 -4.96
N TYR A 157 -17.12 -25.47 -4.84
CA TYR A 157 -17.08 -24.51 -3.72
C TYR A 157 -17.92 -23.26 -3.97
N ILE A 158 -18.38 -23.04 -5.20
CA ILE A 158 -19.42 -22.07 -5.52
C ILE A 158 -20.68 -22.84 -5.90
N TYR A 159 -21.81 -22.42 -5.36
CA TYR A 159 -23.11 -23.03 -5.63
C TYR A 159 -24.23 -21.99 -5.66
N LYS A 160 -25.36 -22.32 -6.26
CA LYS A 160 -26.54 -21.46 -6.37
C LYS A 160 -27.47 -21.63 -5.17
N GLY A 161 -27.94 -20.53 -4.61
CA GLY A 161 -28.85 -20.47 -3.50
C GLY A 161 -29.72 -19.23 -3.53
N THR A 162 -30.51 -19.00 -2.50
CA THR A 162 -31.35 -17.81 -2.35
C THR A 162 -30.90 -16.97 -1.16
N GLN A 163 -31.03 -15.66 -1.26
CA GLN A 163 -30.79 -14.68 -0.17
C GLN A 163 -31.90 -13.63 -0.21
N LYS A 164 -32.23 -13.10 0.97
CA LYS A 164 -33.12 -11.95 1.06
C LYS A 164 -32.34 -10.68 0.72
N VAL A 165 -32.90 -9.87 -0.16
CA VAL A 165 -32.38 -8.55 -0.52
C VAL A 165 -33.36 -7.47 -0.09
N ALA A 166 -32.82 -6.33 0.30
CA ALA A 166 -33.63 -5.18 0.66
C ALA A 166 -34.17 -4.48 -0.57
N ILE A 167 -35.45 -4.17 -0.59
CA ILE A 167 -36.15 -3.44 -1.64
C ILE A 167 -36.75 -2.16 -1.06
N SER A 168 -36.57 -1.03 -1.74
CA SER A 168 -37.24 0.22 -1.42
C SER A 168 -38.73 0.10 -1.70
N PRO A 169 -39.61 0.27 -0.72
CA PRO A 169 -41.06 0.22 -0.95
C PRO A 169 -41.56 1.29 -1.90
N SER A 170 -40.97 2.50 -1.83
CA SER A 170 -41.42 3.63 -2.66
C SER A 170 -40.98 3.54 -4.12
N SER A 171 -39.77 3.05 -4.42
CA SER A 171 -39.22 3.00 -5.77
C SER A 171 -39.23 1.62 -6.41
N GLY A 172 -39.41 0.56 -5.61
CA GLY A 172 -39.25 -0.84 -6.07
C GLY A 172 -37.80 -1.22 -6.41
N ARG A 173 -36.83 -0.33 -6.19
CA ARG A 173 -35.40 -0.55 -6.46
C ARG A 173 -34.80 -1.44 -5.39
N THR A 174 -33.92 -2.36 -5.80
CA THR A 174 -33.04 -3.10 -4.88
C THR A 174 -32.08 -2.12 -4.19
N LEU A 175 -31.97 -2.24 -2.87
CA LEU A 175 -31.09 -1.45 -2.03
C LEU A 175 -29.89 -2.32 -1.65
N PRO A 176 -28.73 -2.14 -2.30
CA PRO A 176 -27.52 -2.85 -1.93
C PRO A 176 -27.11 -2.58 -0.49
N ASP A 177 -26.31 -3.47 0.08
CA ASP A 177 -25.96 -3.58 1.50
C ASP A 177 -25.65 -2.24 2.18
N ARG A 178 -24.86 -1.36 1.55
CA ARG A 178 -24.45 -0.05 2.12
C ARG A 178 -25.49 1.05 2.00
N TYR A 179 -26.58 0.79 1.33
CA TYR A 179 -27.76 1.67 1.34
C TYR A 179 -28.65 1.44 2.56
N ILE A 180 -28.38 0.38 3.34
CA ILE A 180 -29.10 0.02 4.56
C ILE A 180 -28.23 0.26 5.77
N GLU A 181 -28.82 0.81 6.82
CA GLU A 181 -28.20 0.91 8.14
C GLU A 181 -29.21 0.55 9.23
N GLY A 182 -28.69 0.13 10.38
CA GLY A 182 -29.50 -0.23 11.53
C GLY A 182 -28.64 -0.47 12.76
N THR A 183 -29.21 -1.11 13.81
CA THR A 183 -28.46 -1.50 14.98
C THR A 183 -27.84 -2.90 14.76
N CYS A 184 -26.56 -3.06 15.06
CA CYS A 184 -25.85 -4.33 14.95
C CYS A 184 -26.44 -5.37 15.92
N PRO A 185 -26.85 -6.55 15.44
CA PRO A 185 -27.39 -7.61 16.31
C PRO A 185 -26.34 -8.26 17.22
N ILE A 186 -25.04 -8.10 16.88
CA ILE A 186 -23.93 -8.73 17.59
C ILE A 186 -23.42 -7.87 18.74
N CYS A 187 -23.18 -6.59 18.51
CA CYS A 187 -22.58 -5.67 19.51
C CYS A 187 -23.50 -4.55 19.98
N GLY A 188 -24.69 -4.41 19.41
CA GLY A 188 -25.66 -3.36 19.79
C GLY A 188 -25.30 -1.95 19.32
N ALA A 189 -24.28 -1.78 18.49
CA ALA A 189 -23.90 -0.46 17.99
C ALA A 189 -24.90 0.04 16.93
N ASP A 190 -25.31 1.31 17.03
CA ASP A 190 -26.14 1.96 16.03
C ASP A 190 -25.33 2.38 14.80
N GLY A 191 -26.01 2.49 13.64
CA GLY A 191 -25.40 2.85 12.38
C GLY A 191 -24.55 1.76 11.76
N ALA A 192 -24.75 0.47 12.14
CA ALA A 192 -24.17 -0.66 11.46
C ALA A 192 -24.69 -0.75 10.03
N ARG A 193 -23.79 -1.03 9.08
CA ARG A 193 -24.17 -1.16 7.67
C ARG A 193 -24.68 -2.56 7.38
N GLY A 194 -25.39 -2.71 6.29
CA GLY A 194 -25.94 -4.02 5.87
C GLY A 194 -24.88 -5.02 5.39
N ASP A 195 -23.60 -4.63 5.27
CA ASP A 195 -22.49 -5.49 4.90
C ASP A 195 -21.54 -5.79 6.07
N GLN A 196 -21.35 -4.83 6.97
CA GLN A 196 -20.38 -4.92 8.07
C GLN A 196 -20.68 -3.92 9.18
N CYS A 197 -20.41 -4.28 10.41
CA CYS A 197 -20.46 -3.35 11.54
C CYS A 197 -19.10 -2.66 11.73
N ASP A 198 -19.08 -1.34 11.64
CA ASP A 198 -17.85 -0.54 11.83
C ASP A 198 -17.30 -0.61 13.27
N ASN A 199 -18.14 -0.99 14.26
CA ASN A 199 -17.71 -1.08 15.66
C ASN A 199 -17.04 -2.42 16.01
N CYS A 200 -17.65 -3.55 15.61
CA CYS A 200 -17.13 -4.86 15.97
C CYS A 200 -16.45 -5.60 14.82
N GLY A 201 -16.49 -5.06 13.60
CA GLY A 201 -15.86 -5.63 12.41
C GLY A 201 -16.53 -6.88 11.86
N ASN A 202 -17.63 -7.36 12.47
CA ASN A 202 -18.33 -8.53 11.99
C ASN A 202 -19.10 -8.23 10.71
N GLU A 203 -19.13 -9.22 9.82
CA GLU A 203 -19.96 -9.21 8.63
C GLU A 203 -21.44 -9.35 9.01
N LEU A 204 -22.31 -8.68 8.23
CA LEU A 204 -23.76 -8.66 8.43
C LEU A 204 -24.46 -8.83 7.09
N ASP A 205 -25.69 -9.33 7.15
CA ASP A 205 -26.66 -9.23 6.05
C ASP A 205 -27.71 -8.16 6.38
N PRO A 206 -28.29 -7.43 5.40
CA PRO A 206 -29.24 -6.35 5.66
C PRO A 206 -30.46 -6.76 6.48
N ASP A 207 -30.92 -8.02 6.37
CA ASP A 207 -32.07 -8.56 7.09
C ASP A 207 -31.73 -9.01 8.51
N GLU A 208 -30.46 -9.08 8.88
CA GLU A 208 -30.00 -9.32 10.26
C GLU A 208 -29.99 -8.04 11.11
N LEU A 209 -29.98 -6.85 10.49
CA LEU A 209 -29.97 -5.58 11.22
C LEU A 209 -31.26 -5.37 12.03
N ILE A 210 -31.10 -4.85 13.23
CA ILE A 210 -32.23 -4.41 14.06
C ILE A 210 -32.67 -3.01 13.58
N ASN A 211 -33.95 -2.86 13.29
CA ASN A 211 -34.56 -1.62 12.76
C ASN A 211 -33.84 -1.09 11.49
N PRO A 212 -33.73 -1.88 10.42
CA PRO A 212 -33.07 -1.45 9.19
C PRO A 212 -33.82 -0.29 8.53
N VAL A 213 -33.04 0.70 8.06
CA VAL A 213 -33.58 1.86 7.33
C VAL A 213 -32.74 2.14 6.08
N SER A 214 -33.37 2.64 5.04
CA SER A 214 -32.70 3.11 3.82
C SER A 214 -31.98 4.43 4.06
N LYS A 215 -30.71 4.53 3.71
CA LYS A 215 -29.92 5.78 3.76
C LYS A 215 -30.37 6.82 2.72
N ILE A 216 -31.15 6.41 1.72
CA ILE A 216 -31.60 7.30 0.66
C ILE A 216 -32.70 8.22 1.20
N ASN A 217 -33.71 7.61 1.85
CA ASN A 217 -34.94 8.31 2.23
C ASN A 217 -35.45 7.96 3.65
N GLY A 218 -34.73 7.13 4.41
CA GLY A 218 -35.09 6.75 5.78
C GLY A 218 -36.27 5.76 5.89
N GLU A 219 -36.78 5.22 4.76
CA GLU A 219 -37.86 4.23 4.81
C GLU A 219 -37.36 2.86 5.28
N THR A 220 -38.26 2.09 5.92
CA THR A 220 -37.97 0.69 6.26
C THR A 220 -38.05 -0.17 5.01
N PRO A 221 -36.98 -0.86 4.59
CA PRO A 221 -36.99 -1.71 3.41
C PRO A 221 -37.89 -2.93 3.60
N ARG A 222 -38.44 -3.43 2.51
CA ARG A 222 -39.01 -4.80 2.46
C ARG A 222 -37.93 -5.76 1.99
N PHE A 223 -38.05 -7.02 2.37
CA PHE A 223 -37.09 -8.06 2.00
C PHE A 223 -37.76 -9.08 1.06
N GLU A 224 -37.08 -9.39 -0.04
CA GLU A 224 -37.52 -10.38 -1.04
C GLU A 224 -36.39 -11.38 -1.29
N GLU A 225 -36.76 -12.65 -1.57
CA GLU A 225 -35.76 -13.67 -1.92
C GLU A 225 -35.37 -13.55 -3.39
N THR A 226 -34.04 -13.52 -3.65
CA THR A 226 -33.49 -13.62 -5.00
C THR A 226 -32.40 -14.69 -5.06
N GLU A 227 -32.16 -15.20 -6.28
CA GLU A 227 -31.11 -16.19 -6.49
C GLU A 227 -29.74 -15.53 -6.56
N HIS A 228 -28.78 -16.14 -5.86
CA HIS A 228 -27.38 -15.73 -5.83
C HIS A 228 -26.43 -16.94 -5.89
N PHE A 229 -25.17 -16.71 -6.25
CA PHE A 229 -24.09 -17.65 -6.05
C PHE A 229 -23.44 -17.42 -4.70
N PHE A 230 -23.10 -18.53 -4.02
CA PHE A 230 -22.50 -18.53 -2.70
C PHE A 230 -21.13 -19.20 -2.73
N LEU A 231 -20.16 -18.63 -2.05
CA LEU A 231 -18.92 -19.29 -1.70
C LEU A 231 -19.15 -20.13 -0.44
N ASP A 232 -18.86 -21.42 -0.52
CA ASP A 232 -19.02 -22.39 0.55
C ASP A 232 -17.85 -22.31 1.56
N LEU A 233 -17.80 -21.21 2.32
CA LEU A 233 -16.77 -21.01 3.34
C LEU A 233 -16.70 -22.15 4.38
N PRO A 234 -17.82 -22.75 4.83
CA PRO A 234 -17.78 -23.94 5.70
C PRO A 234 -16.95 -25.10 5.12
N ALA A 235 -17.08 -25.38 3.82
CA ALA A 235 -16.32 -26.44 3.16
C ALA A 235 -14.82 -26.12 3.02
N LEU A 236 -14.43 -24.88 3.20
CA LEU A 236 -13.05 -24.35 3.09
C LEU A 236 -12.42 -24.08 4.46
N ALA A 237 -13.24 -24.01 5.52
CA ALA A 237 -12.84 -23.55 6.84
C ALA A 237 -11.73 -24.40 7.48
N GLU A 238 -11.78 -25.73 7.36
CA GLU A 238 -10.78 -26.63 7.93
C GLU A 238 -9.39 -26.39 7.29
N ALA A 239 -9.32 -26.33 5.97
CA ALA A 239 -8.07 -26.10 5.22
C ALA A 239 -7.51 -24.71 5.50
N ASN A 240 -8.37 -23.68 5.53
CA ASN A 240 -7.97 -22.32 5.82
C ASN A 240 -7.45 -22.19 7.28
N LEU A 241 -8.18 -22.76 8.24
CA LEU A 241 -7.75 -22.74 9.64
C LEU A 241 -6.44 -23.54 9.87
N ALA A 242 -6.25 -24.66 9.15
CA ALA A 242 -5.01 -25.41 9.18
C ALA A 242 -3.82 -24.55 8.69
N TRP A 243 -3.99 -23.84 7.57
CA TRP A 243 -2.99 -22.89 7.08
C TRP A 243 -2.75 -21.76 8.09
N LEU A 244 -3.80 -21.12 8.61
CA LEU A 244 -3.69 -19.99 9.53
C LEU A 244 -2.90 -20.36 10.79
N LYS A 245 -3.08 -21.57 11.32
CA LYS A 245 -2.35 -22.08 12.50
C LYS A 245 -0.85 -22.30 12.26
N THR A 246 -0.40 -22.35 11.02
CA THR A 246 1.02 -22.46 10.69
C THR A 246 1.71 -21.12 10.55
N ARG A 247 0.95 -20.00 10.64
CA ARG A 247 1.51 -18.66 10.44
C ARG A 247 2.25 -18.19 11.68
N GLU A 248 3.50 -17.80 11.47
CA GLU A 248 4.38 -17.27 12.51
C GLU A 248 4.66 -15.78 12.26
N GLY A 249 5.02 -15.02 13.29
CA GLY A 249 5.38 -13.61 13.17
C GLY A 249 4.22 -12.63 12.91
N TRP A 250 2.97 -13.12 12.79
CA TRP A 250 1.83 -12.23 12.68
C TRP A 250 1.60 -11.45 13.99
N ARG A 251 1.15 -10.22 13.89
CA ARG A 251 0.76 -9.41 15.05
C ARG A 251 -0.34 -10.12 15.84
N THR A 252 -0.23 -10.12 17.17
CA THR A 252 -1.13 -10.89 18.07
C THR A 252 -2.61 -10.53 17.88
N ASN A 253 -2.94 -9.26 17.67
CA ASN A 253 -4.30 -8.80 17.39
C ASN A 253 -4.82 -9.38 16.06
N VAL A 254 -3.99 -9.41 15.01
CA VAL A 254 -4.36 -9.94 13.69
C VAL A 254 -4.66 -11.43 13.77
N ILE A 255 -3.75 -12.22 14.34
CA ILE A 255 -3.94 -13.68 14.42
C ILE A 255 -5.14 -14.05 15.32
N ASN A 256 -5.32 -13.35 16.45
CA ASN A 256 -6.45 -13.62 17.35
C ASN A 256 -7.80 -13.27 16.70
N PHE A 257 -7.88 -12.14 16.01
CA PHE A 257 -9.06 -11.76 15.24
C PHE A 257 -9.37 -12.81 14.16
N SER A 258 -8.34 -13.17 13.38
CA SER A 258 -8.47 -14.16 12.31
C SER A 258 -8.95 -15.52 12.81
N LEU A 259 -8.40 -16.03 13.91
CA LEU A 259 -8.86 -17.27 14.53
C LEU A 259 -10.32 -17.16 15.01
N GLY A 260 -10.72 -15.98 15.43
CA GLY A 260 -12.10 -15.67 15.84
C GLY A 260 -13.14 -15.88 14.74
N LEU A 261 -12.77 -15.58 13.47
CA LEU A 261 -13.65 -15.71 12.29
C LEU A 261 -14.07 -17.16 12.01
N PHE A 262 -13.33 -18.14 12.52
CA PHE A 262 -13.60 -19.57 12.30
C PHE A 262 -14.46 -20.24 13.40
N LYS A 263 -14.97 -19.45 14.37
CA LYS A 263 -15.87 -19.98 15.41
C LYS A 263 -17.25 -20.34 14.85
N GLU A 264 -17.74 -19.52 13.92
CA GLU A 264 -19.01 -19.73 13.25
C GLU A 264 -18.88 -19.25 11.81
N VAL A 265 -18.73 -20.18 10.87
CA VAL A 265 -18.50 -19.89 9.45
C VAL A 265 -19.78 -20.17 8.69
N LYS A 266 -20.30 -19.15 7.99
CA LYS A 266 -21.49 -19.23 7.13
C LYS A 266 -21.08 -19.12 5.66
N PRO A 267 -21.84 -19.71 4.72
CA PRO A 267 -21.66 -19.42 3.29
C PRO A 267 -21.91 -17.94 3.00
N ARG A 268 -21.18 -17.37 2.02
CA ARG A 268 -21.32 -15.95 1.65
C ARG A 268 -21.78 -15.81 0.21
N ALA A 269 -22.81 -15.00 0.01
CA ALA A 269 -23.27 -14.64 -1.34
C ALA A 269 -22.21 -13.76 -2.02
N ILE A 270 -21.73 -14.23 -3.19
CA ILE A 270 -20.69 -13.58 -4.00
C ILE A 270 -21.25 -12.94 -5.28
N THR A 271 -22.55 -12.76 -5.36
CA THR A 271 -23.24 -11.98 -6.39
C THR A 271 -24.21 -10.99 -5.76
N ARG A 272 -24.58 -9.95 -6.49
CA ARG A 272 -25.52 -8.92 -6.04
C ARG A 272 -26.45 -8.49 -7.17
N ASP A 273 -27.62 -8.01 -6.79
CA ASP A 273 -28.62 -7.40 -7.70
C ASP A 273 -28.28 -5.92 -7.92
N ILE A 274 -27.24 -5.69 -8.71
CA ILE A 274 -26.72 -4.37 -9.08
C ILE A 274 -26.33 -4.37 -10.56
N ASP A 275 -26.25 -3.18 -11.15
CA ASP A 275 -25.91 -2.97 -12.56
C ASP A 275 -24.44 -2.60 -12.80
N TRP A 276 -23.65 -2.42 -11.72
CA TRP A 276 -22.24 -2.06 -11.76
C TRP A 276 -21.35 -3.12 -11.13
N GLY A 277 -20.42 -3.69 -11.90
CA GLY A 277 -19.50 -4.75 -11.49
C GLY A 277 -19.24 -5.77 -12.60
N ILE A 278 -18.49 -6.81 -12.28
CA ILE A 278 -18.12 -7.88 -13.22
C ILE A 278 -19.33 -8.79 -13.51
N PRO A 279 -19.65 -9.08 -14.80
CA PRO A 279 -20.68 -10.02 -15.16
C PRO A 279 -20.41 -11.44 -14.61
N VAL A 280 -21.45 -12.11 -14.13
CA VAL A 280 -21.34 -13.48 -13.60
C VAL A 280 -21.14 -14.46 -14.78
N PRO A 281 -20.04 -15.21 -14.88
CA PRO A 281 -19.68 -15.99 -16.06
C PRO A 281 -20.42 -17.33 -16.17
N VAL A 282 -21.76 -17.29 -16.03
CA VAL A 282 -22.66 -18.47 -16.10
C VAL A 282 -23.77 -18.20 -17.10
N LYS A 283 -24.10 -19.20 -17.90
CA LYS A 283 -25.19 -19.09 -18.89
C LYS A 283 -26.51 -18.65 -18.23
N GLY A 284 -27.15 -17.63 -18.76
CA GLY A 284 -28.37 -17.01 -18.25
C GLY A 284 -28.11 -15.94 -17.14
N TRP A 285 -26.84 -15.75 -16.75
CA TRP A 285 -26.42 -14.70 -15.82
C TRP A 285 -25.48 -13.68 -16.48
N ILE A 286 -24.63 -14.14 -17.42
CA ILE A 286 -23.60 -13.30 -18.03
C ILE A 286 -24.19 -12.10 -18.79
N ASP A 287 -25.34 -12.31 -19.41
CA ASP A 287 -26.05 -11.26 -20.16
C ASP A 287 -27.09 -10.50 -19.31
N ASN A 288 -27.19 -10.81 -18.00
CA ASN A 288 -28.10 -10.13 -17.11
C ASN A 288 -27.46 -8.84 -16.59
N PRO A 289 -27.97 -7.65 -16.99
CA PRO A 289 -27.37 -6.37 -16.58
C PRO A 289 -27.43 -6.15 -15.07
N ASN A 290 -28.39 -6.76 -14.38
CA ASN A 290 -28.66 -6.54 -12.96
C ASN A 290 -28.08 -7.64 -12.05
N LYS A 291 -27.23 -8.52 -12.55
CA LYS A 291 -26.55 -9.56 -11.75
C LYS A 291 -25.05 -9.45 -11.94
N LYS A 292 -24.36 -9.02 -10.89
CA LYS A 292 -22.90 -8.81 -10.91
C LYS A 292 -22.22 -9.60 -9.81
N LEU A 293 -20.93 -9.88 -9.99
CA LEU A 293 -20.08 -10.37 -8.90
C LEU A 293 -19.98 -9.31 -7.82
N TYR A 294 -19.94 -9.77 -6.58
CA TYR A 294 -19.84 -8.91 -5.41
C TYR A 294 -18.38 -8.48 -5.20
N VAL A 295 -18.20 -7.21 -4.86
CA VAL A 295 -16.89 -6.58 -4.70
C VAL A 295 -15.95 -7.34 -3.74
N TRP A 296 -16.46 -8.04 -2.73
CA TRP A 296 -15.63 -8.78 -1.79
C TRP A 296 -15.05 -10.08 -2.37
N PHE A 297 -15.65 -10.61 -3.43
CA PHE A 297 -15.07 -11.69 -4.21
C PHE A 297 -14.09 -11.16 -5.25
N ASP A 298 -14.40 -10.04 -5.91
CA ASP A 298 -13.57 -9.56 -7.01
C ASP A 298 -12.34 -8.73 -6.55
N ALA A 299 -12.48 -7.86 -5.54
CA ALA A 299 -11.44 -6.92 -5.14
C ALA A 299 -10.13 -7.60 -4.68
N VAL A 300 -10.23 -8.71 -3.93
CA VAL A 300 -9.05 -9.43 -3.43
C VAL A 300 -8.31 -10.18 -4.54
N ILE A 301 -8.98 -10.54 -5.63
CA ILE A 301 -8.37 -11.11 -6.84
C ILE A 301 -7.53 -10.07 -7.59
N GLY A 302 -7.73 -8.79 -7.29
CA GLY A 302 -6.99 -7.67 -7.84
C GLY A 302 -5.47 -7.82 -7.76
N TYR A 303 -4.95 -8.38 -6.67
CA TYR A 303 -3.51 -8.62 -6.53
C TYR A 303 -2.95 -9.54 -7.62
N LEU A 304 -3.65 -10.63 -7.87
CA LEU A 304 -3.29 -11.59 -8.91
C LEU A 304 -3.44 -10.97 -10.32
N SER A 305 -4.55 -10.29 -10.58
CA SER A 305 -4.79 -9.66 -11.88
C SER A 305 -3.80 -8.54 -12.18
N ALA A 306 -3.43 -7.72 -11.18
CA ALA A 306 -2.38 -6.70 -11.34
C ALA A 306 -1.01 -7.32 -11.63
N SER A 307 -0.67 -8.45 -10.98
CA SER A 307 0.57 -9.17 -11.26
C SER A 307 0.60 -9.74 -12.69
N ILE A 308 -0.53 -10.26 -13.17
CA ILE A 308 -0.70 -10.73 -14.56
C ILE A 308 -0.61 -9.55 -15.53
N GLU A 309 -1.26 -8.44 -15.25
CA GLU A 309 -1.19 -7.23 -16.05
C GLU A 309 0.24 -6.68 -16.14
N TRP A 310 0.95 -6.60 -15.00
CA TRP A 310 2.35 -6.20 -14.95
C TRP A 310 3.22 -7.08 -15.86
N ALA A 311 3.09 -8.40 -15.79
CA ALA A 311 3.85 -9.33 -16.59
C ALA A 311 3.57 -9.16 -18.11
N ARG A 312 2.30 -9.00 -18.48
CA ARG A 312 1.88 -8.74 -19.87
C ARG A 312 2.47 -7.43 -20.40
N ARG A 313 2.46 -6.35 -19.58
CA ARG A 313 3.05 -5.04 -19.94
C ARG A 313 4.56 -5.07 -20.05
N LYS A 314 5.24 -5.94 -19.30
CA LYS A 314 6.70 -6.15 -19.42
C LYS A 314 7.10 -7.03 -20.61
N GLY A 315 6.13 -7.59 -21.37
CA GLY A 315 6.36 -8.41 -22.54
C GLY A 315 6.71 -9.87 -22.21
N ASP A 316 6.56 -10.31 -20.98
CA ASP A 316 6.68 -11.71 -20.54
C ASP A 316 5.40 -12.10 -19.78
N PRO A 317 4.33 -12.54 -20.48
CA PRO A 317 3.02 -12.81 -19.89
C PRO A 317 2.99 -13.87 -18.79
N GLU A 318 4.03 -14.71 -18.68
CA GLU A 318 4.11 -15.77 -17.68
C GLU A 318 5.02 -15.40 -16.48
N ALA A 319 5.70 -14.24 -16.51
CA ALA A 319 6.64 -13.82 -15.46
C ALA A 319 6.03 -13.80 -14.05
N TRP A 320 4.76 -13.39 -13.92
CA TRP A 320 4.04 -13.33 -12.64
C TRP A 320 4.01 -14.64 -11.87
N ARG A 321 4.19 -15.79 -12.55
CA ARG A 321 4.16 -17.13 -11.93
C ARG A 321 5.28 -17.34 -10.92
N ALA A 322 6.42 -16.67 -11.10
CA ALA A 322 7.52 -16.73 -10.14
C ALA A 322 7.12 -16.23 -8.75
N TRP A 323 6.17 -15.29 -8.69
CA TRP A 323 5.66 -14.75 -7.42
C TRP A 323 4.44 -15.50 -6.89
N TRP A 324 3.65 -16.17 -7.73
CA TRP A 324 2.38 -16.75 -7.33
C TRP A 324 2.36 -18.28 -7.27
N ASN A 325 3.19 -18.94 -8.09
CA ASN A 325 3.17 -20.40 -8.21
C ASN A 325 4.42 -21.09 -7.58
N ASP A 326 5.47 -20.36 -7.26
CA ASP A 326 6.63 -20.89 -6.53
C ASP A 326 6.32 -20.91 -5.03
N PRO A 327 6.23 -22.10 -4.37
CA PRO A 327 5.90 -22.20 -2.96
C PRO A 327 6.96 -21.59 -2.02
N GLN A 328 8.13 -21.21 -2.53
CA GLN A 328 9.16 -20.52 -1.76
C GLN A 328 9.02 -19.01 -1.81
N THR A 329 8.12 -18.47 -2.61
CA THR A 329 7.88 -17.03 -2.70
C THR A 329 6.83 -16.59 -1.67
N PRO A 330 7.22 -15.82 -0.64
CA PRO A 330 6.29 -15.30 0.34
C PRO A 330 5.51 -14.10 -0.21
N GLY A 331 4.21 -14.05 0.11
CA GLY A 331 3.32 -12.92 -0.17
C GLY A 331 2.96 -12.15 1.09
N TYR A 332 3.29 -10.87 1.16
CA TYR A 332 2.98 -9.97 2.26
C TYR A 332 1.85 -9.02 1.88
N TYR A 333 0.84 -8.89 2.74
CA TYR A 333 -0.38 -8.13 2.47
C TYR A 333 -0.52 -6.99 3.47
N PHE A 334 -0.40 -5.74 3.00
CA PHE A 334 -0.44 -4.54 3.83
C PHE A 334 -1.80 -3.86 3.77
N MET A 335 -2.40 -3.56 4.93
CA MET A 335 -3.77 -3.03 5.02
C MET A 335 -4.07 -2.32 6.34
N GLY A 336 -5.25 -1.70 6.43
CA GLY A 336 -5.87 -1.36 7.71
C GLY A 336 -6.59 -2.57 8.32
N LYS A 337 -6.75 -2.57 9.65
CA LYS A 337 -7.35 -3.67 10.42
C LYS A 337 -8.77 -4.08 10.00
N ASP A 338 -9.51 -3.17 9.38
CA ASP A 338 -10.84 -3.40 8.82
C ASP A 338 -10.85 -4.38 7.63
N ASN A 339 -9.68 -4.65 7.03
CA ASN A 339 -9.52 -5.57 5.91
C ASN A 339 -8.99 -6.97 6.30
N ILE A 340 -8.77 -7.25 7.60
CA ILE A 340 -8.22 -8.54 8.05
C ILE A 340 -9.10 -9.71 7.60
N THR A 341 -10.43 -9.60 7.72
CA THR A 341 -11.39 -10.63 7.31
C THR A 341 -11.17 -11.06 5.86
N PHE A 342 -10.99 -10.09 4.96
CA PHE A 342 -10.81 -10.38 3.53
C PHE A 342 -9.52 -11.11 3.23
N HIS A 343 -8.47 -10.89 4.01
CA HIS A 343 -7.12 -11.41 3.74
C HIS A 343 -6.73 -12.61 4.59
N SER A 344 -7.47 -12.89 5.67
CA SER A 344 -7.24 -14.08 6.51
C SER A 344 -8.32 -15.15 6.36
N GLN A 345 -9.50 -14.82 5.80
CA GLN A 345 -10.59 -15.76 5.58
C GLN A 345 -11.01 -15.83 4.11
N ILE A 346 -11.45 -14.72 3.49
CA ILE A 346 -12.05 -14.74 2.15
C ILE A 346 -11.02 -15.10 1.08
N TRP A 347 -9.97 -14.30 0.91
CA TRP A 347 -8.93 -14.52 -0.11
C TRP A 347 -8.23 -15.87 0.02
N PRO A 348 -7.78 -16.31 1.20
CA PRO A 348 -7.24 -17.66 1.35
C PRO A 348 -8.26 -18.75 0.98
N SER A 349 -9.55 -18.58 1.32
CA SER A 349 -10.60 -19.53 0.95
C SER A 349 -10.81 -19.59 -0.57
N GLU A 350 -10.78 -18.47 -1.27
CA GLU A 350 -10.86 -18.43 -2.74
C GLU A 350 -9.68 -19.17 -3.39
N MET A 351 -8.45 -18.94 -2.92
CA MET A 351 -7.28 -19.66 -3.40
C MET A 351 -7.31 -21.17 -3.09
N ILE A 352 -7.77 -21.56 -1.90
CA ILE A 352 -7.95 -22.96 -1.52
C ILE A 352 -9.01 -23.61 -2.43
N ALA A 353 -10.13 -22.92 -2.68
CA ALA A 353 -11.17 -23.38 -3.58
C ALA A 353 -10.67 -23.52 -5.04
N TYR A 354 -9.90 -22.54 -5.52
CA TYR A 354 -9.29 -22.55 -6.84
C TYR A 354 -8.27 -23.68 -7.01
N ASN A 355 -7.45 -23.92 -5.98
CA ASN A 355 -6.46 -24.99 -5.95
C ASN A 355 -7.09 -26.39 -5.78
N GLY A 356 -8.39 -26.49 -5.48
CA GLY A 356 -9.07 -27.76 -5.15
C GLY A 356 -8.60 -28.39 -3.83
N ALA A 357 -8.13 -27.56 -2.88
CA ALA A 357 -7.50 -28.02 -1.64
C ALA A 357 -8.44 -28.02 -0.41
N GLY A 358 -9.72 -27.70 -0.57
CA GLY A 358 -10.71 -27.78 0.50
C GLY A 358 -11.31 -29.17 0.66
N SER A 359 -12.33 -29.33 1.52
CA SER A 359 -12.94 -30.61 1.89
C SER A 359 -13.62 -31.37 0.73
N LYS A 360 -14.01 -30.66 -0.34
CA LYS A 360 -14.61 -31.26 -1.54
C LYS A 360 -13.58 -31.77 -2.55
N GLY A 361 -12.28 -31.45 -2.35
CA GLY A 361 -11.23 -31.73 -3.32
C GLY A 361 -11.38 -30.88 -4.59
N GLY A 362 -10.79 -31.34 -5.68
CA GLY A 362 -10.89 -30.69 -6.98
C GLY A 362 -9.54 -30.64 -7.71
N GLU A 363 -9.50 -29.85 -8.78
CA GLU A 363 -8.31 -29.66 -9.61
C GLU A 363 -7.88 -28.19 -9.53
N THR A 364 -6.58 -27.97 -9.61
CA THR A 364 -6.04 -26.61 -9.77
C THR A 364 -6.39 -26.06 -11.16
N GLY A 365 -6.79 -24.79 -11.21
CA GLY A 365 -7.11 -24.12 -12.47
C GLY A 365 -5.90 -23.81 -13.34
N LYS A 366 -6.13 -23.23 -14.53
CA LYS A 366 -5.09 -22.97 -15.54
C LYS A 366 -4.02 -21.95 -15.12
N LEU A 367 -4.30 -21.12 -14.12
CA LEU A 367 -3.30 -20.18 -13.57
C LEU A 367 -2.26 -20.88 -12.69
N GLY A 368 -2.40 -22.19 -12.45
CA GLY A 368 -1.50 -22.95 -11.58
C GLY A 368 -1.83 -22.82 -10.11
N PRO A 369 -1.08 -23.50 -9.21
CA PRO A 369 -1.32 -23.42 -7.78
C PRO A 369 -0.99 -22.02 -7.26
N LEU A 370 -1.95 -21.40 -6.57
CA LEU A 370 -1.78 -20.07 -6.00
C LEU A 370 -1.29 -20.19 -4.56
N ASN A 371 -0.22 -19.46 -4.23
CA ASN A 371 0.35 -19.42 -2.88
C ASN A 371 -0.53 -18.62 -1.93
N LEU A 372 -0.81 -19.19 -0.76
CA LEU A 372 -1.51 -18.51 0.33
C LEU A 372 -0.62 -17.41 0.94
N PRO A 373 -1.21 -16.38 1.59
CA PRO A 373 -0.44 -15.29 2.19
C PRO A 373 0.58 -15.80 3.22
N GLU A 374 1.81 -15.30 3.15
CA GLU A 374 2.79 -15.52 4.21
C GLU A 374 2.43 -14.69 5.43
N GLN A 375 2.10 -13.42 5.21
CA GLN A 375 1.74 -12.54 6.32
C GLN A 375 0.70 -11.49 5.94
N VAL A 376 -0.25 -11.27 6.84
CA VAL A 376 -1.18 -10.13 6.85
C VAL A 376 -0.64 -9.09 7.80
N VAL A 377 -0.17 -7.96 7.25
CA VAL A 377 0.42 -6.84 7.97
C VAL A 377 -0.66 -5.75 8.10
N ALA A 378 -1.53 -5.91 9.10
CA ALA A 378 -2.59 -4.96 9.34
C ALA A 378 -2.17 -3.90 10.36
N SER A 379 -2.40 -2.62 10.01
CA SER A 379 -2.22 -1.48 10.91
C SER A 379 -3.52 -1.14 11.62
N GLU A 380 -3.41 -0.59 12.81
CA GLU A 380 -4.51 -0.03 13.58
C GLU A 380 -5.00 1.29 12.96
N PHE A 381 -5.93 2.02 13.60
CA PHE A 381 -6.43 3.28 13.07
C PHE A 381 -5.60 4.48 13.54
N MET A 382 -5.47 5.45 12.64
CA MET A 382 -5.01 6.79 13.00
C MET A 382 -6.23 7.69 13.24
N THR A 383 -6.20 8.48 14.31
CA THR A 383 -7.16 9.56 14.57
C THR A 383 -6.52 10.90 14.25
N MET A 384 -7.26 11.98 14.33
CA MET A 384 -6.80 13.35 14.11
C MET A 384 -7.33 14.26 15.21
N GLU A 385 -6.42 14.87 15.99
CA GLU A 385 -6.76 15.75 17.11
C GLU A 385 -7.84 15.12 18.02
N GLY A 386 -7.61 13.83 18.38
CA GLY A 386 -8.52 13.03 19.21
C GLY A 386 -9.82 12.57 18.54
N LYS A 387 -9.99 12.78 17.23
CA LYS A 387 -11.22 12.43 16.50
C LYS A 387 -10.93 11.37 15.44
N LYS A 388 -11.83 10.38 15.26
CA LYS A 388 -11.71 9.39 14.19
C LYS A 388 -11.82 10.08 12.83
N PHE A 389 -10.92 9.74 11.89
CA PHE A 389 -11.03 10.21 10.51
C PHE A 389 -12.38 9.86 9.90
N SER A 390 -12.98 10.83 9.24
CA SER A 390 -14.28 10.66 8.60
C SER A 390 -14.46 11.69 7.49
N SER A 391 -14.35 11.26 6.26
CA SER A 391 -14.58 12.13 5.11
C SER A 391 -16.00 12.70 5.08
N SER A 392 -17.01 11.93 5.49
CA SER A 392 -18.40 12.41 5.57
C SER A 392 -18.60 13.49 6.63
N ARG A 393 -17.86 13.43 7.76
CA ARG A 393 -17.93 14.43 8.84
C ARG A 393 -16.91 15.57 8.70
N GLY A 394 -16.06 15.55 7.66
CA GLY A 394 -15.04 16.56 7.42
C GLY A 394 -13.81 16.49 8.33
N ILE A 395 -13.66 15.40 9.10
CA ILE A 395 -12.49 15.15 9.94
C ILE A 395 -11.46 14.42 9.08
N VAL A 396 -10.68 15.18 8.29
CA VAL A 396 -9.82 14.57 7.28
C VAL A 396 -8.67 15.51 6.89
N ILE A 397 -7.47 14.93 6.69
CA ILE A 397 -6.35 15.58 6.01
C ILE A 397 -6.09 14.77 4.76
N TYR A 398 -6.42 15.29 3.59
CA TYR A 398 -6.15 14.61 2.32
C TYR A 398 -4.67 14.65 1.98
N VAL A 399 -4.17 13.58 1.35
CA VAL A 399 -2.77 13.43 0.95
C VAL A 399 -2.33 14.60 0.08
N LYS A 400 -3.10 14.95 -0.98
CA LYS A 400 -2.78 16.09 -1.85
C LYS A 400 -2.67 17.42 -1.09
N ASP A 401 -3.51 17.62 -0.07
CA ASP A 401 -3.57 18.89 0.65
C ASP A 401 -2.35 19.05 1.58
N ILE A 402 -1.96 18.02 2.31
CA ILE A 402 -0.75 18.07 3.14
C ILE A 402 0.52 18.16 2.29
N LEU A 403 0.60 17.41 1.17
CA LEU A 403 1.75 17.46 0.27
C LEU A 403 1.88 18.79 -0.49
N SER A 404 0.80 19.55 -0.65
CA SER A 404 0.85 20.89 -1.24
C SER A 404 1.50 21.93 -0.32
N ARG A 405 1.58 21.67 0.99
CA ARG A 405 2.08 22.60 2.00
C ARG A 405 3.38 22.16 2.67
N TYR A 406 3.60 20.84 2.76
CA TYR A 406 4.72 20.28 3.51
C TYR A 406 5.53 19.30 2.66
N PRO A 407 6.86 19.18 2.93
CA PRO A 407 7.70 18.23 2.24
C PRO A 407 7.20 16.79 2.40
N VAL A 408 7.26 16.01 1.32
CA VAL A 408 6.80 14.61 1.29
C VAL A 408 7.45 13.78 2.39
N ASP A 409 8.77 13.88 2.55
CA ASP A 409 9.49 13.09 3.53
C ASP A 409 9.19 13.51 4.99
N ALA A 410 8.70 14.73 5.24
CA ALA A 410 8.20 15.09 6.57
C ALA A 410 6.90 14.32 6.89
N VAL A 411 6.02 14.16 5.89
CA VAL A 411 4.78 13.36 6.03
C VAL A 411 5.10 11.88 6.19
N ARG A 412 6.00 11.34 5.37
CA ARG A 412 6.46 9.94 5.46
C ARG A 412 7.14 9.64 6.80
N TYR A 413 7.98 10.55 7.27
CA TYR A 413 8.64 10.44 8.57
C TYR A 413 7.62 10.35 9.70
N TYR A 414 6.67 11.29 9.73
CA TYR A 414 5.63 11.30 10.77
C TYR A 414 4.81 10.01 10.78
N ILE A 415 4.39 9.54 9.60
CA ILE A 415 3.66 8.28 9.46
C ILE A 415 4.51 7.10 10.00
N SER A 416 5.82 7.10 9.76
CA SER A 416 6.70 6.00 10.18
C SER A 416 7.01 6.03 11.67
N VAL A 417 7.16 7.22 12.29
CA VAL A 417 7.50 7.36 13.72
C VAL A 417 6.28 7.34 14.64
N ALA A 418 5.13 7.84 14.18
CA ALA A 418 3.91 7.99 14.94
C ALA A 418 2.71 7.21 14.38
N GLY A 419 2.91 6.39 13.35
CA GLY A 419 1.85 5.62 12.70
C GLY A 419 1.24 4.53 13.58
N PRO A 420 0.06 4.03 13.21
CA PRO A 420 -0.73 3.09 14.01
C PRO A 420 -0.25 1.64 13.81
N GLU A 421 1.00 1.34 14.13
CA GLU A 421 1.62 0.02 13.82
C GLU A 421 0.97 -1.12 14.62
N THR A 422 0.80 -0.95 15.93
CA THR A 422 0.29 -2.00 16.84
C THR A 422 -0.82 -1.52 17.77
N SER A 423 -1.11 -0.23 17.77
CA SER A 423 -2.19 0.42 18.52
C SER A 423 -2.68 1.63 17.74
N ASP A 424 -3.91 2.03 17.99
CA ASP A 424 -4.42 3.28 17.44
C ASP A 424 -3.49 4.45 17.81
N SER A 425 -3.27 5.36 16.90
CA SER A 425 -2.43 6.54 17.07
C SER A 425 -3.20 7.81 16.75
N ASP A 426 -2.74 8.96 17.25
CA ASP A 426 -3.37 10.24 16.99
C ASP A 426 -2.42 11.16 16.22
N PHE A 427 -2.87 11.68 15.09
CA PHE A 427 -2.18 12.74 14.39
C PHE A 427 -2.48 14.08 15.06
N THR A 428 -1.42 14.79 15.42
CA THR A 428 -1.56 16.20 15.85
C THR A 428 -0.59 17.08 15.07
N TRP A 429 -1.03 18.28 14.73
CA TRP A 429 -0.17 19.24 14.02
C TRP A 429 1.03 19.66 14.86
N ALA A 430 0.87 19.73 16.17
CA ALA A 430 1.97 20.04 17.10
C ALA A 430 3.11 19.00 17.02
N GLU A 431 2.77 17.69 17.06
CA GLU A 431 3.76 16.62 16.94
C GLU A 431 4.34 16.54 15.54
N PHE A 432 3.55 16.77 14.49
CA PHE A 432 4.05 16.83 13.12
C PHE A 432 5.15 17.90 12.96
N VAL A 433 4.88 19.12 13.44
CA VAL A 433 5.85 20.23 13.40
C VAL A 433 7.06 19.94 14.28
N ARG A 434 6.87 19.36 15.47
CA ARG A 434 7.96 18.95 16.37
C ARG A 434 8.89 17.95 15.71
N HIS A 435 8.37 16.84 15.18
CA HIS A 435 9.17 15.81 14.52
C HIS A 435 9.95 16.38 13.32
N ASN A 436 9.30 17.20 12.48
CA ASN A 436 10.01 17.85 11.38
C ASN A 436 11.13 18.77 11.87
N ASN A 437 10.88 19.59 12.90
CA ASN A 437 11.82 20.61 13.32
C ASN A 437 12.99 20.07 14.15
N GLU A 438 12.71 19.14 15.06
CA GLU A 438 13.73 18.60 15.99
C GLU A 438 14.51 17.47 15.34
N GLU A 439 13.82 16.51 14.72
CA GLU A 439 14.43 15.27 14.26
C GLU A 439 14.94 15.39 12.81
N LEU A 440 14.11 15.86 11.87
CA LEU A 440 14.54 16.02 10.48
C LEU A 440 15.39 17.26 10.25
N ALA A 441 14.94 18.45 10.63
CA ALA A 441 15.67 19.68 10.32
C ALA A 441 16.88 19.90 11.23
N SER A 442 16.70 19.81 12.58
CA SER A 442 17.76 20.16 13.54
C SER A 442 18.73 19.00 13.77
N SER A 443 18.31 17.75 13.74
CA SER A 443 19.20 16.59 13.95
C SER A 443 19.78 16.12 12.62
N TRP A 444 18.98 15.55 11.72
CA TRP A 444 19.45 14.93 10.47
C TRP A 444 19.93 15.95 9.44
N GLY A 445 19.08 16.88 9.03
CA GLY A 445 19.42 17.87 8.00
C GLY A 445 20.58 18.78 8.38
N ASN A 446 20.65 19.19 9.64
CA ASN A 446 21.78 19.98 10.15
C ASN A 446 23.08 19.17 10.18
N LEU A 447 23.05 17.88 10.53
CA LEU A 447 24.22 17.00 10.48
C LEU A 447 24.78 16.92 9.05
N VAL A 448 23.96 16.57 8.08
CA VAL A 448 24.34 16.49 6.65
C VAL A 448 24.95 17.82 6.19
N ASN A 449 24.25 18.93 6.47
CA ASN A 449 24.70 20.26 6.05
C ASN A 449 26.03 20.66 6.71
N ARG A 450 26.22 20.32 7.99
CA ARG A 450 27.45 20.62 8.74
C ARG A 450 28.65 19.85 8.19
N VAL A 451 28.51 18.54 7.97
CA VAL A 451 29.57 17.67 7.43
C VAL A 451 29.93 18.11 6.00
N ALA A 452 28.95 18.23 5.11
CA ALA A 452 29.17 18.65 3.72
C ALA A 452 29.79 20.06 3.63
N ASN A 453 29.40 21.01 4.50
CA ASN A 453 29.96 22.37 4.51
C ASN A 453 31.41 22.40 5.01
N LEU A 454 31.76 21.55 6.00
CA LEU A 454 33.14 21.43 6.45
C LEU A 454 34.04 20.83 5.36
N ILE A 455 33.57 19.80 4.66
CA ILE A 455 34.29 19.22 3.51
C ILE A 455 34.43 20.25 2.38
N TYR A 456 33.34 20.92 2.00
CA TYR A 456 33.35 21.94 0.94
C TYR A 456 34.36 23.05 1.23
N LYS A 457 34.42 23.56 2.47
CA LYS A 457 35.30 24.68 2.85
C LYS A 457 36.77 24.29 2.96
N ASN A 458 37.08 23.09 3.39
CA ASN A 458 38.48 22.69 3.67
C ASN A 458 39.10 21.93 2.50
N PHE A 459 38.33 21.12 1.77
CA PHE A 459 38.86 20.22 0.73
C PHE A 459 38.17 20.39 -0.64
N GLY A 460 36.93 20.85 -0.69
CA GLY A 460 36.12 20.95 -1.93
C GLY A 460 35.67 19.60 -2.50
N ALA A 461 36.18 18.50 -1.97
CA ALA A 461 35.88 17.11 -2.35
C ALA A 461 35.98 16.22 -1.11
N ILE A 462 35.43 15.01 -1.19
CA ILE A 462 35.57 14.00 -0.13
C ILE A 462 37.07 13.72 0.08
N PRO A 463 37.63 13.98 1.29
CA PRO A 463 39.05 13.80 1.55
C PRO A 463 39.42 12.32 1.58
N GLU A 464 40.71 12.02 1.38
CA GLU A 464 41.24 10.67 1.54
C GLU A 464 41.22 10.24 3.02
N LEU A 465 40.99 8.94 3.23
CA LEU A 465 41.11 8.32 4.54
C LEU A 465 42.57 7.91 4.79
N ASP A 466 43.16 8.41 5.85
CA ASP A 466 44.44 7.92 6.35
C ASP A 466 44.16 6.92 7.50
N GLU A 467 44.18 5.62 7.19
CA GLU A 467 43.87 4.57 8.17
C GLU A 467 44.86 4.56 9.36
N ASP A 468 46.11 5.01 9.15
CA ASP A 468 47.11 5.07 10.19
C ASP A 468 46.85 6.20 11.22
N SER A 469 46.13 7.24 10.79
CA SER A 469 45.70 8.36 11.63
C SER A 469 44.34 8.18 12.29
N MET A 470 43.63 7.06 12.05
CA MET A 470 42.34 6.78 12.67
C MET A 470 42.50 6.52 14.17
N THR A 471 41.68 7.17 14.96
CA THR A 471 41.54 6.93 16.41
C THR A 471 40.66 5.70 16.68
N SER A 472 40.56 5.29 17.95
CA SER A 472 39.61 4.25 18.39
C SER A 472 38.17 4.68 18.20
N GLU A 473 37.88 5.96 18.37
CA GLU A 473 36.55 6.57 18.22
C GLU A 473 36.11 6.58 16.76
N ASP A 474 37.02 6.85 15.81
CA ASP A 474 36.76 6.80 14.37
C ASP A 474 36.36 5.39 13.93
N ARG A 475 37.13 4.37 14.39
CA ARG A 475 36.84 2.96 14.09
C ARG A 475 35.53 2.51 14.70
N ALA A 476 35.28 2.88 15.97
CA ALA A 476 34.06 2.52 16.67
C ALA A 476 32.79 3.09 15.97
N LEU A 477 32.86 4.33 15.49
CA LEU A 477 31.71 4.91 14.74
C LEU A 477 31.44 4.15 13.47
N LEU A 478 32.45 3.84 12.64
CA LEU A 478 32.27 3.10 11.40
C LEU A 478 31.78 1.66 11.64
N GLU A 479 32.28 0.99 12.68
CA GLU A 479 31.79 -0.33 13.07
C GLU A 479 30.32 -0.28 13.52
N GLU A 480 29.95 0.73 14.30
CA GLU A 480 28.57 0.91 14.79
C GLU A 480 27.59 1.22 13.64
N THR A 481 27.95 2.13 12.72
CA THR A 481 27.09 2.44 11.58
C THR A 481 26.92 1.24 10.65
N ALA A 482 27.98 0.46 10.41
CA ALA A 482 27.92 -0.76 9.63
C ALA A 482 27.06 -1.85 10.30
N ALA A 483 27.16 -2.03 11.63
CA ALA A 483 26.36 -3.00 12.38
C ALA A 483 24.86 -2.63 12.43
N ALA A 484 24.53 -1.34 12.31
CA ALA A 484 23.13 -0.88 12.33
C ALA A 484 22.31 -1.41 11.17
N PHE A 485 22.90 -1.77 10.03
CA PHE A 485 22.19 -2.39 8.90
C PHE A 485 21.49 -3.68 9.30
N ASP A 486 22.14 -4.55 10.05
CA ASP A 486 21.54 -5.81 10.51
C ASP A 486 20.39 -5.55 11.49
N VAL A 487 20.56 -4.58 12.40
CA VAL A 487 19.54 -4.25 13.41
C VAL A 487 18.31 -3.63 12.76
N VAL A 488 18.50 -2.58 11.98
CA VAL A 488 17.40 -1.86 11.28
C VAL A 488 16.71 -2.79 10.29
N GLY A 489 17.49 -3.53 9.48
CA GLY A 489 16.95 -4.49 8.53
C GLY A 489 16.10 -5.57 9.20
N GLY A 490 16.60 -6.18 10.27
CA GLY A 490 15.86 -7.19 11.03
C GLY A 490 14.58 -6.66 11.69
N LEU A 491 14.52 -5.36 12.02
CA LEU A 491 13.29 -4.71 12.49
C LEU A 491 12.28 -4.50 11.37
N ILE A 492 12.71 -4.07 10.17
CA ILE A 492 11.84 -3.92 9.00
C ILE A 492 11.26 -5.27 8.58
N GLU A 493 12.07 -6.35 8.57
CA GLU A 493 11.60 -7.71 8.24
C GLU A 493 10.50 -8.20 9.16
N ARG A 494 10.55 -7.84 10.42
CA ARG A 494 9.50 -8.16 11.41
C ARG A 494 8.37 -7.14 11.45
N HIS A 495 8.33 -6.21 10.51
CA HIS A 495 7.33 -5.13 10.42
C HIS A 495 7.26 -4.22 11.67
N HIS A 496 8.40 -4.04 12.36
CA HIS A 496 8.60 -3.10 13.46
C HIS A 496 9.23 -1.80 12.95
N GLN A 497 8.55 -1.13 12.01
CA GLN A 497 9.11 0.00 11.26
C GLN A 497 9.37 1.22 12.13
N LYS A 498 8.51 1.47 13.12
CA LYS A 498 8.72 2.52 14.11
C LYS A 498 10.06 2.32 14.85
N ASN A 499 10.32 1.10 15.30
CA ASN A 499 11.57 0.78 16.00
C ASN A 499 12.78 0.84 15.05
N ALA A 500 12.60 0.42 13.79
CA ALA A 500 13.63 0.51 12.77
C ALA A 500 14.03 1.97 12.49
N LEU A 501 13.04 2.87 12.34
CA LEU A 501 13.31 4.30 12.16
C LEU A 501 13.97 4.92 13.40
N ASN A 502 13.52 4.57 14.61
CA ASN A 502 14.14 5.04 15.84
C ASN A 502 15.61 4.62 15.95
N GLU A 503 15.95 3.38 15.53
CA GLU A 503 17.33 2.90 15.51
C GLU A 503 18.18 3.64 14.47
N ALA A 504 17.66 3.87 13.25
CA ALA A 504 18.35 4.69 12.25
C ALA A 504 18.59 6.12 12.75
N MET A 505 17.64 6.72 13.48
CA MET A 505 17.78 8.05 14.07
C MET A 505 18.71 8.05 15.29
N ARG A 506 18.85 6.92 16.01
CA ARG A 506 19.89 6.76 17.03
C ARG A 506 21.30 6.89 16.42
N VAL A 507 21.53 6.23 15.28
CA VAL A 507 22.79 6.35 14.53
C VAL A 507 23.06 7.80 14.15
N VAL A 508 22.06 8.55 13.65
CA VAL A 508 22.17 10.00 13.39
C VAL A 508 22.61 10.75 14.66
N GLY A 509 22.06 10.38 15.82
CA GLY A 509 22.43 10.96 17.12
C GLY A 509 23.91 10.70 17.49
N ASP A 510 24.40 9.49 17.23
CA ASP A 510 25.78 9.12 17.54
C ASP A 510 26.79 9.80 16.62
N ILE A 511 26.47 9.94 15.34
CA ILE A 511 27.26 10.77 14.40
C ILE A 511 27.33 12.23 14.88
N ASN A 512 26.20 12.81 15.36
CA ASN A 512 26.19 14.16 15.93
C ASN A 512 27.07 14.30 17.17
N LYS A 513 27.10 13.28 18.06
CA LYS A 513 28.00 13.23 19.22
C LYS A 513 29.46 13.18 18.78
N TYR A 514 29.79 12.32 17.80
CA TYR A 514 31.14 12.21 17.25
C TYR A 514 31.65 13.53 16.70
N ILE A 515 30.86 14.22 15.85
CA ILE A 515 31.23 15.54 15.30
C ILE A 515 31.39 16.59 16.43
N SER A 516 30.63 16.48 17.50
CA SER A 516 30.71 17.42 18.62
C SER A 516 31.93 17.12 19.51
N ALA A 517 32.33 15.87 19.61
CA ALA A 517 33.52 15.46 20.39
C ALA A 517 34.84 15.74 19.65
N THR A 518 34.89 15.47 18.35
CA THR A 518 36.08 15.68 17.51
C THR A 518 36.31 17.13 17.16
N GLU A 519 35.31 17.99 17.25
CA GLU A 519 35.37 19.44 16.95
C GLU A 519 36.21 19.80 15.71
N PRO A 520 35.88 19.24 14.49
CA PRO A 520 36.71 19.39 13.30
C PRO A 520 36.97 20.84 12.89
N TRP A 521 36.13 21.78 13.31
CA TRP A 521 36.33 23.23 13.09
C TRP A 521 37.47 23.84 13.92
N LYS A 522 38.00 23.12 14.92
CA LYS A 522 39.16 23.51 15.74
C LYS A 522 40.46 22.92 15.25
N ILE A 523 40.45 21.90 14.41
CA ILE A 523 41.64 21.26 13.84
C ILE A 523 42.17 22.18 12.72
N LYS A 524 43.30 22.88 12.98
CA LYS A 524 43.85 23.88 12.04
C LYS A 524 45.24 23.49 11.50
N ASP A 525 46.01 22.80 12.27
CA ASP A 525 47.43 22.56 11.97
C ASP A 525 47.73 21.08 11.63
N ASP A 526 46.71 20.23 11.59
CA ASP A 526 46.78 18.82 11.22
C ASP A 526 45.75 18.49 10.13
N GLU A 527 46.13 18.78 8.89
CA GLU A 527 45.30 18.57 7.72
C GLU A 527 44.95 17.08 7.49
N LYS A 528 45.90 16.17 7.84
CA LYS A 528 45.68 14.73 7.71
C LYS A 528 44.60 14.23 8.69
N HIS A 529 44.73 14.64 9.94
CA HIS A 529 43.75 14.30 10.97
C HIS A 529 42.37 14.90 10.63
N LEU A 530 42.31 16.17 10.18
CA LEU A 530 41.06 16.78 9.70
C LEU A 530 40.46 16.01 8.55
N ALA A 531 41.27 15.59 7.57
CA ALA A 531 40.84 14.80 6.43
C ALA A 531 40.20 13.47 6.88
N THR A 532 40.89 12.75 7.80
CA THR A 532 40.38 11.49 8.35
C THR A 532 39.06 11.66 9.10
N VAL A 533 38.98 12.64 10.02
CA VAL A 533 37.74 12.91 10.78
C VAL A 533 36.57 13.25 9.84
N LEU A 534 36.80 14.07 8.79
CA LEU A 534 35.75 14.44 7.84
C LEU A 534 35.37 13.30 6.88
N HIS A 535 36.33 12.43 6.50
CA HIS A 535 36.03 11.21 5.76
C HIS A 535 35.14 10.26 6.57
N VAL A 536 35.55 9.97 7.82
CA VAL A 536 34.77 9.11 8.76
C VAL A 536 33.36 9.66 8.95
N ALA A 537 33.24 10.98 9.17
CA ALA A 537 31.92 11.61 9.30
C ALA A 537 31.07 11.51 8.04
N ALA A 538 31.68 11.68 6.87
CA ALA A 538 30.97 11.57 5.59
C ALA A 538 30.53 10.13 5.33
N GLN A 539 31.37 9.14 5.61
CA GLN A 539 31.02 7.72 5.52
C GLN A 539 29.86 7.37 6.46
N ALA A 540 29.92 7.81 7.72
CA ALA A 540 28.85 7.58 8.68
C ALA A 540 27.52 8.25 8.26
N VAL A 541 27.57 9.46 7.67
CA VAL A 541 26.39 10.13 7.11
C VAL A 541 25.85 9.37 5.88
N ALA A 542 26.72 8.81 5.04
CA ALA A 542 26.29 7.99 3.90
C ALA A 542 25.60 6.71 4.39
N ASP A 543 26.15 6.04 5.42
CA ASP A 543 25.52 4.86 6.03
C ASP A 543 24.14 5.20 6.63
N ALA A 544 24.04 6.30 7.40
CA ALA A 544 22.76 6.76 7.93
C ALA A 544 21.74 7.09 6.82
N ASN A 545 22.20 7.64 5.68
CA ASN A 545 21.35 7.89 4.51
C ASN A 545 20.80 6.58 3.90
N HIS A 546 21.62 5.51 3.83
CA HIS A 546 21.16 4.20 3.39
C HIS A 546 20.09 3.63 4.35
N LEU A 547 20.31 3.72 5.67
CA LEU A 547 19.37 3.26 6.69
C LEU A 547 18.04 4.00 6.62
N LEU A 548 18.06 5.30 6.29
CA LEU A 548 16.89 6.16 6.19
C LEU A 548 16.20 6.13 4.81
N ALA A 549 16.88 5.64 3.76
CA ALA A 549 16.37 5.68 2.38
C ALA A 549 14.99 5.01 2.18
N PRO A 550 14.66 3.86 2.80
CA PRO A 550 13.32 3.29 2.71
C PRO A 550 12.23 4.22 3.24
N PHE A 551 12.53 4.99 4.29
CA PHE A 551 11.59 5.90 4.95
C PHE A 551 11.49 7.25 4.23
N LEU A 552 12.62 7.79 3.78
CA LEU A 552 12.81 9.15 3.28
C LEU A 552 13.41 9.19 1.86
N PRO A 553 12.73 8.57 0.86
CA PRO A 553 13.33 8.36 -0.46
C PRO A 553 13.65 9.66 -1.21
N HIS A 554 12.89 10.74 -1.00
CA HIS A 554 13.09 12.01 -1.70
C HIS A 554 14.29 12.80 -1.16
N SER A 555 14.51 12.75 0.15
CA SER A 555 15.65 13.42 0.78
C SER A 555 16.91 12.58 0.70
N ALA A 556 16.82 11.25 0.67
CA ALA A 556 17.96 10.36 0.51
C ALA A 556 18.74 10.65 -0.78
N GLN A 557 18.05 10.91 -1.89
CA GLN A 557 18.67 11.38 -3.15
C GLN A 557 19.45 12.68 -2.94
N LYS A 558 18.87 13.66 -2.23
CA LYS A 558 19.51 14.97 -1.98
C LYS A 558 20.76 14.84 -1.09
N VAL A 559 20.73 13.93 -0.10
CA VAL A 559 21.89 13.65 0.76
C VAL A 559 23.00 12.99 -0.05
N TRP A 560 22.66 12.03 -0.91
CA TRP A 560 23.59 11.40 -1.85
C TRP A 560 24.31 12.43 -2.72
N GLU A 561 23.57 13.33 -3.34
CA GLU A 561 24.10 14.43 -4.16
C GLU A 561 24.96 15.40 -3.33
N ALA A 562 24.57 15.71 -2.09
CA ALA A 562 25.33 16.57 -1.18
C ALA A 562 26.70 16.02 -0.80
N LEU A 563 26.85 14.68 -0.81
CA LEU A 563 28.13 13.99 -0.59
C LEU A 563 28.90 13.72 -1.90
N GLY A 564 28.51 14.34 -3.02
CA GLY A 564 29.19 14.20 -4.31
C GLY A 564 28.77 12.96 -5.11
N GLY A 565 27.79 12.23 -4.66
CA GLY A 565 27.25 11.07 -5.33
C GLY A 565 26.57 11.41 -6.66
N LYS A 566 26.66 10.49 -7.63
CA LYS A 566 26.14 10.66 -8.99
C LYS A 566 25.08 9.62 -9.31
N GLY A 567 24.17 9.97 -10.21
CA GLY A 567 23.08 9.08 -10.62
C GLY A 567 21.97 8.99 -9.59
N THR A 568 21.11 8.00 -9.76
CA THR A 568 19.95 7.75 -8.90
C THR A 568 20.36 6.91 -7.71
N PHE A 569 20.10 7.40 -6.51
CA PHE A 569 20.30 6.69 -5.25
C PHE A 569 18.99 6.05 -4.76
N SER A 570 17.91 6.78 -4.82
CA SER A 570 16.59 6.34 -4.37
C SER A 570 15.55 6.60 -5.47
N PRO A 571 15.23 5.58 -6.31
CA PRO A 571 14.30 5.74 -7.41
C PRO A 571 12.89 6.01 -6.91
N LEU A 572 12.18 6.92 -7.61
CA LEU A 572 10.81 7.27 -7.34
C LEU A 572 9.88 6.68 -8.41
N PRO A 573 8.61 6.42 -8.07
CA PRO A 573 7.60 6.03 -9.04
C PRO A 573 7.24 7.17 -9.97
N HIS A 574 6.59 6.84 -11.08
CA HIS A 574 5.98 7.80 -11.99
C HIS A 574 4.64 7.27 -12.50
N ILE A 575 3.85 8.17 -13.07
CA ILE A 575 2.56 7.85 -13.70
C ILE A 575 2.77 7.71 -15.20
N GLU A 576 2.21 6.64 -15.76
CA GLU A 576 2.08 6.43 -17.20
C GLU A 576 0.59 6.34 -17.58
N GLU A 577 0.17 7.00 -18.66
CA GLU A 577 -1.13 6.75 -19.29
C GLU A 577 -1.00 5.55 -20.21
N VAL A 578 -1.83 4.56 -19.99
CA VAL A 578 -1.78 3.29 -20.72
C VAL A 578 -3.13 2.93 -21.31
N GLU A 579 -3.10 2.15 -22.38
CA GLU A 579 -4.29 1.48 -22.95
C GLU A 579 -4.60 0.20 -22.13
N ASP A 580 -5.88 -0.14 -22.01
CA ASP A 580 -6.26 -1.47 -21.52
C ASP A 580 -5.75 -2.54 -22.50
N LEU A 581 -5.16 -3.61 -21.95
CA LEU A 581 -4.50 -4.64 -22.76
C LEU A 581 -5.42 -5.41 -23.72
N ASP A 582 -6.70 -5.44 -23.44
CA ASP A 582 -7.71 -6.16 -24.20
C ASP A 582 -8.85 -5.23 -24.71
N ASN A 583 -8.79 -3.92 -24.39
CA ASN A 583 -9.71 -2.87 -24.86
C ASN A 583 -8.93 -1.57 -25.13
N PRO A 584 -8.32 -1.40 -26.31
CA PRO A 584 -7.45 -0.26 -26.59
C PRO A 584 -8.15 1.10 -26.60
N ASP A 585 -9.47 1.15 -26.64
CA ASP A 585 -10.23 2.40 -26.54
C ASP A 585 -10.32 2.93 -25.09
N PHE A 586 -9.96 2.11 -24.10
CA PHE A 586 -9.99 2.48 -22.71
C PHE A 586 -8.58 2.83 -22.18
N HIS A 587 -8.40 4.10 -21.77
CA HIS A 587 -7.13 4.64 -21.29
C HIS A 587 -7.23 5.01 -19.82
N TYR A 588 -6.17 4.75 -19.05
CA TYR A 588 -6.09 5.06 -17.62
C TYR A 588 -4.65 5.23 -17.13
N PRO A 589 -4.44 5.98 -16.03
CA PRO A 589 -3.13 6.09 -15.42
C PRO A 589 -2.79 4.84 -14.63
N VAL A 590 -1.52 4.44 -14.71
CA VAL A 590 -0.90 3.46 -13.81
C VAL A 590 0.26 4.12 -13.09
N ILE A 591 0.57 3.69 -11.84
CA ILE A 591 1.86 3.99 -11.23
C ILE A 591 2.79 2.83 -11.53
N THR A 592 3.98 3.13 -11.98
CA THR A 592 5.05 2.18 -12.23
C THR A 592 6.41 2.78 -11.89
N GLY A 593 7.47 1.97 -11.98
CA GLY A 593 8.84 2.43 -11.79
C GLY A 593 9.84 1.37 -12.23
N ASP A 594 11.10 1.75 -12.20
CA ASP A 594 12.22 0.88 -12.47
C ASP A 594 13.12 0.83 -11.23
N TYR A 595 13.19 -0.34 -10.59
CA TYR A 595 13.86 -0.54 -9.30
C TYR A 595 14.87 -1.69 -9.43
N LYS A 596 16.09 -1.37 -9.93
CA LYS A 596 17.12 -2.36 -10.22
C LYS A 596 18.32 -2.23 -9.30
N LEU A 597 18.56 -3.26 -8.51
CA LEU A 597 19.76 -3.35 -7.65
C LEU A 597 21.03 -3.19 -8.46
N GLY A 598 21.96 -2.35 -7.97
CA GLY A 598 23.24 -2.04 -8.61
C GLY A 598 23.14 -1.16 -9.85
N VAL A 599 21.95 -0.65 -10.20
CA VAL A 599 21.71 0.33 -11.26
C VAL A 599 21.20 1.63 -10.70
N ASN A 600 20.06 1.60 -10.00
CA ASN A 600 19.41 2.74 -9.38
C ASN A 600 18.90 2.44 -7.95
N VAL A 601 19.07 1.21 -7.48
CA VAL A 601 18.85 0.80 -6.09
C VAL A 601 20.20 0.38 -5.52
N HIS A 602 20.61 1.01 -4.42
CA HIS A 602 21.84 0.68 -3.71
C HIS A 602 21.61 -0.50 -2.75
N PRO A 603 22.64 -1.36 -2.51
CA PRO A 603 22.48 -2.51 -1.64
C PRO A 603 22.34 -2.11 -0.16
N TRP A 604 21.63 -2.93 0.61
CA TRP A 604 21.45 -2.76 2.05
C TRP A 604 22.73 -3.14 2.84
N LYS A 605 23.71 -2.27 2.78
CA LYS A 605 24.99 -2.40 3.49
C LYS A 605 25.72 -1.07 3.48
N SER A 606 26.75 -0.93 4.33
CA SER A 606 27.71 0.16 4.20
C SER A 606 28.45 0.04 2.86
N GLU A 607 28.44 1.12 2.07
CA GLU A 607 29.17 1.26 0.82
C GLU A 607 30.20 2.39 0.98
N ALA A 608 31.45 2.12 0.59
CA ALA A 608 32.50 3.13 0.65
C ALA A 608 32.13 4.34 -0.21
N ILE A 609 32.29 5.54 0.36
CA ILE A 609 32.09 6.80 -0.37
C ILE A 609 33.23 7.02 -1.38
N ASP A 610 32.94 7.72 -2.49
CA ASP A 610 33.92 8.04 -3.52
C ASP A 610 34.90 9.11 -3.03
N THR A 611 36.11 8.72 -2.67
CA THR A 611 37.18 9.65 -2.34
C THR A 611 37.51 10.55 -3.54
N GLY A 612 37.65 11.84 -3.30
CA GLY A 612 37.84 12.85 -4.36
C GLY A 612 36.56 13.28 -5.09
N ALA A 613 35.38 12.70 -4.74
CA ALA A 613 34.10 13.17 -5.27
C ALA A 613 33.88 14.65 -4.90
N PRO A 614 33.58 15.55 -5.85
CA PRO A 614 33.44 16.97 -5.61
C PRO A 614 32.18 17.24 -4.76
N VAL A 615 32.35 17.97 -3.67
CA VAL A 615 31.26 18.40 -2.80
C VAL A 615 30.90 19.85 -3.10
N ALA A 616 29.67 20.09 -3.58
CA ALA A 616 29.17 21.43 -3.84
C ALA A 616 28.79 22.14 -2.53
N LYS A 617 28.64 23.48 -2.59
CA LYS A 617 28.13 24.23 -1.44
C LYS A 617 26.77 23.67 -1.02
N PRO A 618 26.64 23.13 0.20
CA PRO A 618 25.43 22.43 0.62
C PRO A 618 24.23 23.38 0.75
N LYS A 619 23.05 22.83 0.47
CA LYS A 619 21.76 23.47 0.71
C LYS A 619 21.04 22.71 1.83
N PRO A 620 20.20 23.39 2.62
CA PRO A 620 19.39 22.70 3.61
C PRO A 620 18.54 21.57 2.99
N ILE A 621 18.64 20.36 3.55
CA ILE A 621 17.84 19.21 3.11
C ILE A 621 16.39 19.35 3.59
N PHE A 622 16.22 19.80 4.84
CA PHE A 622 14.93 20.06 5.47
C PHE A 622 14.86 21.51 5.97
N ALA A 623 13.69 22.13 5.80
CA ALA A 623 13.38 23.43 6.37
C ALA A 623 12.56 23.26 7.65
N LYS A 624 12.78 24.16 8.62
CA LYS A 624 11.90 24.24 9.79
C LYS A 624 10.53 24.78 9.39
N ILE A 625 9.50 24.17 9.95
CA ILE A 625 8.13 24.63 9.84
C ILE A 625 7.91 25.67 10.97
N PRO A 626 7.42 26.88 10.67
CA PRO A 626 7.10 27.87 11.69
C PRO A 626 6.09 27.32 12.71
N GLN A 627 6.24 27.69 13.99
CA GLN A 627 5.34 27.19 15.05
C GLN A 627 3.89 27.69 14.85
N GLU A 628 3.75 28.84 14.23
CA GLU A 628 2.46 29.44 13.86
C GLU A 628 1.65 28.55 12.91
N ALA A 629 2.31 27.73 12.09
CA ALA A 629 1.66 26.77 11.20
C ALA A 629 0.73 25.79 11.95
N VAL A 630 1.01 25.48 13.21
CA VAL A 630 0.13 24.63 14.03
C VAL A 630 -1.25 25.29 14.17
N GLN A 631 -1.29 26.56 14.54
CA GLN A 631 -2.57 27.28 14.71
C GLN A 631 -3.26 27.49 13.35
N GLU A 632 -2.51 27.81 12.30
CA GLU A 632 -3.07 27.97 10.96
C GLU A 632 -3.77 26.69 10.45
N GLU A 633 -3.19 25.52 10.72
CA GLU A 633 -3.79 24.23 10.34
C GLU A 633 -4.99 23.85 11.22
N LEU A 634 -4.97 24.18 12.51
CA LEU A 634 -6.12 24.01 13.39
C LEU A 634 -7.29 24.90 12.98
N ASP A 635 -7.02 26.18 12.68
CA ASP A 635 -8.04 27.14 12.20
C ASP A 635 -8.65 26.67 10.87
N ARG A 636 -7.81 26.20 9.94
CA ARG A 636 -8.25 25.62 8.65
C ARG A 636 -9.14 24.40 8.85
N PHE A 637 -8.79 23.55 9.79
CA PHE A 637 -9.60 22.38 10.13
C PHE A 637 -10.96 22.77 10.71
N GLU A 638 -11.01 23.74 11.59
CA GLU A 638 -12.27 24.27 12.16
C GLU A 638 -13.15 24.91 11.08
N GLU A 639 -12.55 25.69 10.18
CA GLU A 639 -13.25 26.27 9.04
C GLU A 639 -13.86 25.20 8.12
N GLN A 640 -13.09 24.17 7.77
CA GLN A 640 -13.58 23.04 6.96
C GLN A 640 -14.74 22.31 7.62
N LEU A 641 -14.66 22.07 8.94
CA LEU A 641 -15.75 21.47 9.72
C LEU A 641 -17.01 22.35 9.69
N SER A 642 -16.86 23.65 9.84
CA SER A 642 -17.98 24.62 9.83
C SER A 642 -18.66 24.66 8.47
N GLN A 643 -17.88 24.77 7.38
CA GLN A 643 -18.38 24.77 6.00
C GLN A 643 -19.16 23.50 5.67
N ARG A 644 -18.65 22.32 6.08
CA ARG A 644 -19.35 21.03 5.84
C ARG A 644 -20.64 20.89 6.62
N LYS A 645 -20.66 21.33 7.90
CA LYS A 645 -21.89 21.33 8.69
C LYS A 645 -22.96 22.23 8.06
N ALA A 646 -22.56 23.38 7.54
CA ALA A 646 -23.46 24.29 6.84
C ALA A 646 -24.01 23.65 5.54
N ALA A 647 -23.15 23.02 4.72
CA ALA A 647 -23.55 22.34 3.49
C ALA A 647 -24.47 21.14 3.75
N GLU A 648 -24.21 20.37 4.81
CA GLU A 648 -25.07 19.25 5.21
C GLU A 648 -26.44 19.73 5.69
N ALA A 649 -26.48 20.79 6.49
CA ALA A 649 -27.73 21.40 6.93
C ALA A 649 -28.56 21.94 5.76
N GLU A 650 -27.93 22.58 4.76
CA GLU A 650 -28.57 23.04 3.55
C GLU A 650 -29.14 21.86 2.70
N ARG A 651 -28.35 20.78 2.57
CA ARG A 651 -28.81 19.56 1.85
C ARG A 651 -30.02 18.93 2.54
N LEU A 652 -29.98 18.81 3.86
CA LEU A 652 -31.10 18.28 4.64
C LEU A 652 -32.33 19.17 4.53
N ALA A 653 -32.16 20.48 4.51
CA ALA A 653 -33.26 21.44 4.32
C ALA A 653 -33.89 21.30 2.92
N LYS A 654 -33.08 21.18 1.87
CA LYS A 654 -33.55 20.93 0.49
C LYS A 654 -34.29 19.60 0.35
N ALA A 655 -33.74 18.52 0.93
CA ALA A 655 -34.40 17.20 0.90
C ALA A 655 -35.75 17.22 1.64
N LYS A 656 -35.85 17.90 2.79
CA LYS A 656 -37.13 18.08 3.52
C LYS A 656 -38.13 18.92 2.73
N ALA A 657 -37.68 19.95 2.02
CA ALA A 657 -38.54 20.77 1.18
C ALA A 657 -39.09 19.98 -0.01
N GLN A 658 -38.26 19.16 -0.68
CA GLN A 658 -38.70 18.27 -1.76
C GLN A 658 -39.72 17.24 -1.29
N LEU A 659 -39.48 16.57 -0.16
CA LEU A 659 -40.45 15.65 0.43
C LEU A 659 -41.76 16.32 0.76
N ALA A 660 -41.76 17.56 1.29
CA ALA A 660 -42.98 18.31 1.57
C ALA A 660 -43.73 18.73 0.29
N GLU A 661 -43.03 19.01 -0.81
CA GLU A 661 -43.64 19.30 -2.10
C GLU A 661 -44.26 18.03 -2.72
N GLU A 662 -43.57 16.86 -2.64
CA GLU A 662 -44.10 15.57 -3.09
C GLU A 662 -45.34 15.14 -2.29
N GLU A 663 -45.32 15.28 -0.95
CA GLU A 663 -46.47 15.03 -0.07
C GLU A 663 -47.66 15.99 -0.35
N ALA A 664 -47.35 17.21 -0.77
CA ALA A 664 -48.40 18.19 -1.15
C ALA A 664 -49.02 17.91 -2.50
N ALA A 665 -48.20 17.34 -3.46
CA ALA A 665 -48.67 16.95 -4.80
C ALA A 665 -49.51 15.67 -4.76
N ASP A 666 -49.30 14.78 -3.80
CA ASP A 666 -50.00 13.49 -3.67
C ASP A 666 -51.31 13.60 -2.84
N LYS A 667 -51.67 14.77 -2.36
CA LYS A 667 -52.99 14.98 -1.69
C LYS A 667 -54.08 15.07 -2.73
N PRO A 668 -55.03 14.10 -2.80
CA PRO A 668 -56.13 14.14 -3.73
C PRO A 668 -56.97 15.43 -3.50
N ALA A 669 -57.23 16.15 -4.59
CA ALA A 669 -58.10 17.31 -4.57
C ALA A 669 -59.43 16.90 -3.91
N LYS A 670 -59.73 17.49 -2.71
CA LYS A 670 -61.04 17.36 -2.11
C LYS A 670 -62.04 17.93 -3.08
N THR A 671 -62.79 17.03 -3.74
CA THR A 671 -63.97 17.39 -4.50
C THR A 671 -64.93 18.14 -3.54
N ALA A 672 -65.08 19.41 -3.84
CA ALA A 672 -66.18 20.19 -3.24
C ALA A 672 -67.49 19.72 -3.84
N GLU A 673 -68.34 19.10 -3.05
CA GLU A 673 -69.79 19.09 -3.23
C GLU A 673 -70.43 19.96 -2.16
#